data_5a6b5c2363a4324c034a270f016c02eb
#
_entry.id   5a6b5c2363a4324c034a270f016c02eb
#
_cell.length_a   1.000
_cell.length_b   1.000
_cell.length_c   1.000
_cell.angle_alpha   90.00
_cell.angle_beta   90.00
_cell.angle_gamma   90.00
#
_symmetry.space_group_name_H-M   'P 1'
#
loop_
_entity.id
_entity.type
_entity.pdbx_description
1 polymer ?
#
loop_
_entity_poly.entity_id
_entity_poly.type
_entity_poly.pdbx_seq_one_letter_code
_entity_poly.pdbx_strand_id
1 'polypeptide(L)'
;MPAKKSQNITSIPHINILLLIVGTRGDVQPFIALGQILLAAGHRVRLATHETFRKFVRRNGLEFFPLAGDPAELMSFMVKNSGIIPSISSIAAGDLTKSRDIITDILASTWRACTVEDDETGQSFTAEAIIANPPSYGHIHCAQKLQIPLHIMFTMPWSPTTAFPHPLVNVDYSKASIEKVNMLSYSAIEMFTWSSMRDIVNEFRNQILGLPALHSRQATYIMIDERVPYTYCWSPSLVPKPNDWASHINVSGFFFLDHDVTADTKQPDDLIKFLGLNNNHHHHHHRNESSSPIIYIGFGSITGHDSDRILQVVFEALKKTGYRAVLCGLAKDDDKLPKNVLKIGNVSHDWLFPHVSAVCHHGGAGTTAAGLRAGKPTIIIPFFGDQFFWGNVIEKNGVGPRALPGKDLTADDLAKAFQFVHQPEVRAAAERIRDAILKENGCDEALHAFHNHLPLSQMQSDLESTYTACYQLKEYHLQISRHVAQVLVISGRIEPTELYFHSTRFWPSIFDNRIHLPFHGIIKHTHKAIVKIFSDTTSGVKQAMHADTWTTSTYNVIEGVLLGLSKGIGHLCIGCLSLYGELTDVLDAAPSYYDPYNDSSNRSRPYVYDFDTGIHAAILAVIFGWKDGITDFVNTPRIAYERHGKLGSVAGILVGVANGLLKPVVGTFSSLTWFCRGIYANISNEALLDKGHEACPIKTLGLDSLVSTMNNEESKQQYTNDTKQVIKIASTISGFSPDVCQQIITEFDNIKKHNIDYRSYKHKSR
;
A
#
# COMPACT_ATOMS: atom_id res chain seq x y z
N MET A 1 -30.25 24.49 -20.15
CA MET A 1 -29.05 23.77 -19.70
C MET A 1 -28.04 24.81 -19.27
N PRO A 2 -27.69 24.93 -17.98
CA PRO A 2 -26.61 25.81 -17.54
C PRO A 2 -25.26 25.13 -17.78
N ALA A 3 -24.34 25.91 -18.35
CA ALA A 3 -22.97 25.48 -18.63
C ALA A 3 -22.30 24.93 -17.38
N LYS A 4 -21.71 23.72 -17.47
CA LYS A 4 -20.80 23.18 -16.45
C LYS A 4 -19.65 24.16 -16.27
N LYS A 5 -19.55 24.78 -15.07
CA LYS A 5 -18.36 25.50 -14.65
C LYS A 5 -17.19 24.52 -14.77
N SER A 6 -16.15 24.89 -15.54
CA SER A 6 -14.89 24.18 -15.57
C SER A 6 -14.38 24.07 -14.14
N GLN A 7 -14.28 22.84 -13.64
CA GLN A 7 -13.51 22.58 -12.42
C GLN A 7 -12.08 23.02 -12.77
N ASN A 8 -11.56 24.00 -12.03
CA ASN A 8 -10.13 24.32 -12.06
C ASN A 8 -9.41 23.03 -11.69
N ILE A 9 -8.68 22.46 -12.66
CA ILE A 9 -7.79 21.34 -12.46
C ILE A 9 -6.70 21.87 -11.53
N THR A 10 -6.79 21.53 -10.24
CA THR A 10 -5.74 21.80 -9.26
C THR A 10 -4.49 21.08 -9.76
N SER A 11 -3.45 21.80 -10.09
CA SER A 11 -2.16 21.21 -10.51
C SER A 11 -1.65 20.31 -9.39
N ILE A 12 -1.19 19.13 -9.76
CA ILE A 12 -0.58 18.19 -8.79
C ILE A 12 0.80 18.72 -8.43
N PRO A 13 1.14 18.90 -7.14
CA PRO A 13 2.45 19.39 -6.75
C PRO A 13 3.54 18.35 -7.02
N HIS A 14 4.80 18.76 -7.08
CA HIS A 14 5.94 17.85 -7.03
C HIS A 14 5.99 17.15 -5.68
N ILE A 15 6.07 15.83 -5.68
CA ILE A 15 5.99 14.96 -4.50
C ILE A 15 7.25 14.12 -4.40
N ASN A 16 7.83 13.99 -3.20
CA ASN A 16 8.83 12.99 -2.91
C ASN A 16 8.15 11.63 -2.65
N ILE A 17 8.14 10.76 -3.64
CA ILE A 17 7.47 9.46 -3.60
C ILE A 17 8.47 8.38 -3.23
N LEU A 18 8.14 7.60 -2.19
CA LEU A 18 8.86 6.41 -1.80
C LEU A 18 8.14 5.17 -2.32
N LEU A 19 8.81 4.38 -3.17
CA LEU A 19 8.38 3.05 -3.58
C LEU A 19 9.00 2.03 -2.62
N LEU A 20 8.20 1.35 -1.79
CA LEU A 20 8.64 0.30 -0.85
C LEU A 20 8.32 -1.07 -1.43
N ILE A 21 9.33 -1.76 -1.97
CA ILE A 21 9.14 -3.01 -2.71
C ILE A 21 10.04 -4.10 -2.17
N VAL A 22 9.44 -5.10 -1.54
CA VAL A 22 10.11 -6.31 -1.03
C VAL A 22 9.76 -7.47 -1.95
N GLY A 23 10.77 -8.22 -2.39
CA GLY A 23 10.58 -9.42 -3.22
C GLY A 23 11.70 -9.65 -4.21
N THR A 24 11.40 -10.43 -5.24
CA THR A 24 12.32 -10.82 -6.31
C THR A 24 12.36 -9.81 -7.46
N ARG A 25 13.14 -10.08 -8.50
CA ARG A 25 13.14 -9.26 -9.71
C ARG A 25 11.74 -9.09 -10.32
N GLY A 26 10.89 -10.13 -10.24
CA GLY A 26 9.51 -10.05 -10.75
C GLY A 26 8.65 -9.05 -10.00
N ASP A 27 8.97 -8.79 -8.72
CA ASP A 27 8.30 -7.77 -7.91
C ASP A 27 8.89 -6.38 -8.16
N VAL A 28 10.20 -6.25 -8.36
CA VAL A 28 10.92 -4.98 -8.47
C VAL A 28 10.80 -4.35 -9.86
N GLN A 29 10.95 -5.13 -10.93
CA GLN A 29 10.98 -4.65 -12.31
C GLN A 29 9.72 -3.85 -12.71
N PRO A 30 8.48 -4.26 -12.36
CA PRO A 30 7.28 -3.47 -12.63
C PRO A 30 7.32 -2.07 -12.01
N PHE A 31 7.89 -1.95 -10.80
CA PHE A 31 7.96 -0.66 -10.11
C PHE A 31 9.11 0.24 -10.63
N ILE A 32 10.07 -0.29 -11.33
CA ILE A 32 11.02 0.54 -12.11
C ILE A 32 10.26 1.23 -13.25
N ALA A 33 9.41 0.50 -13.99
CA ALA A 33 8.59 1.08 -15.04
C ALA A 33 7.65 2.18 -14.50
N LEU A 34 6.94 1.90 -13.41
CA LEU A 34 6.10 2.90 -12.75
C LEU A 34 6.93 4.10 -12.26
N GLY A 35 8.11 3.86 -11.68
CA GLY A 35 8.99 4.90 -11.19
C GLY A 35 9.44 5.87 -12.28
N GLN A 36 9.72 5.36 -13.48
CA GLN A 36 10.06 6.19 -14.65
C GLN A 36 8.87 7.08 -15.08
N ILE A 37 7.65 6.56 -15.06
CA ILE A 37 6.44 7.35 -15.36
C ILE A 37 6.18 8.42 -14.29
N LEU A 38 6.38 8.09 -13.01
CA LEU A 38 6.29 9.06 -11.91
C LEU A 38 7.35 10.17 -12.02
N LEU A 39 8.59 9.84 -12.41
CA LEU A 39 9.66 10.84 -12.71
C LEU A 39 9.25 11.73 -13.89
N ALA A 40 8.74 11.14 -14.96
CA ALA A 40 8.28 11.91 -16.12
C ALA A 40 7.10 12.84 -15.79
N ALA A 41 6.27 12.48 -14.78
CA ALA A 41 5.22 13.34 -14.25
C ALA A 41 5.76 14.47 -13.33
N GLY A 42 7.08 14.55 -13.11
CA GLY A 42 7.72 15.63 -12.35
C GLY A 42 7.93 15.33 -10.86
N HIS A 43 7.70 14.10 -10.40
CA HIS A 43 7.92 13.72 -9.00
C HIS A 43 9.37 13.30 -8.77
N ARG A 44 9.86 13.42 -7.53
CA ARG A 44 11.10 12.78 -7.09
C ARG A 44 10.78 11.37 -6.61
N VAL A 45 11.46 10.35 -7.14
CA VAL A 45 11.12 8.95 -6.88
C VAL A 45 12.32 8.21 -6.33
N ARG A 46 12.14 7.64 -5.13
CA ARG A 46 13.08 6.72 -4.51
C ARG A 46 12.48 5.31 -4.50
N LEU A 47 13.21 4.34 -5.07
CA LEU A 47 12.86 2.93 -4.97
C LEU A 47 13.68 2.26 -3.87
N ALA A 48 13.02 1.90 -2.78
CA ALA A 48 13.58 1.13 -1.69
C ALA A 48 13.30 -0.36 -1.91
N THR A 49 14.36 -1.14 -2.12
CA THR A 49 14.31 -2.57 -2.34
C THR A 49 15.64 -3.21 -1.92
N HIS A 50 15.77 -4.54 -2.07
CA HIS A 50 16.97 -5.26 -1.63
C HIS A 50 18.24 -4.81 -2.38
N GLU A 51 19.38 -4.85 -1.68
CA GLU A 51 20.69 -4.40 -2.17
C GLU A 51 21.10 -5.04 -3.51
N THR A 52 20.71 -6.28 -3.74
CA THR A 52 20.97 -7.00 -5.00
C THR A 52 20.46 -6.28 -6.25
N PHE A 53 19.47 -5.38 -6.10
CA PHE A 53 18.88 -4.63 -7.20
C PHE A 53 19.42 -3.20 -7.35
N ARG A 54 20.37 -2.73 -6.52
CA ARG A 54 20.95 -1.38 -6.58
C ARG A 54 21.33 -0.98 -8.01
N LYS A 55 22.19 -1.78 -8.66
CA LYS A 55 22.66 -1.49 -10.02
C LYS A 55 21.53 -1.42 -11.02
N PHE A 56 20.52 -2.28 -10.86
CA PHE A 56 19.38 -2.34 -11.77
C PHE A 56 18.49 -1.10 -11.63
N VAL A 57 18.21 -0.67 -10.40
CA VAL A 57 17.41 0.54 -10.10
C VAL A 57 18.13 1.80 -10.59
N ARG A 58 19.42 1.99 -10.20
CA ARG A 58 20.19 3.16 -10.55
C ARG A 58 20.38 3.33 -12.06
N ARG A 59 20.65 2.24 -12.80
CA ARG A 59 20.78 2.28 -14.27
C ARG A 59 19.50 2.74 -14.96
N ASN A 60 18.36 2.53 -14.36
CA ASN A 60 17.06 2.96 -14.86
C ASN A 60 16.67 4.38 -14.39
N GLY A 61 17.60 5.13 -13.79
CA GLY A 61 17.45 6.56 -13.46
C GLY A 61 16.71 6.84 -12.16
N LEU A 62 16.44 5.83 -11.31
CA LEU A 62 15.75 6.00 -10.04
C LEU A 62 16.72 6.11 -8.88
N GLU A 63 16.35 6.94 -7.88
CA GLU A 63 17.03 6.98 -6.59
C GLU A 63 16.81 5.63 -5.87
N PHE A 64 17.87 5.10 -5.23
CA PHE A 64 17.84 3.79 -4.59
C PHE A 64 18.06 3.89 -3.09
N PHE A 65 17.35 3.04 -2.32
CA PHE A 65 17.62 2.83 -0.90
C PHE A 65 17.63 1.32 -0.57
N PRO A 66 18.63 0.79 0.14
CA PRO A 66 18.73 -0.62 0.48
C PRO A 66 17.76 -1.00 1.60
N LEU A 67 16.77 -1.87 1.30
CA LEU A 67 16.04 -2.59 2.30
C LEU A 67 16.83 -3.82 2.76
N ALA A 68 16.72 -4.14 4.05
CA ALA A 68 17.33 -5.32 4.62
C ALA A 68 16.73 -6.62 4.04
N GLY A 69 17.38 -7.75 4.33
CA GLY A 69 16.99 -9.09 3.90
C GLY A 69 17.46 -9.44 2.49
N ASP A 70 17.63 -10.76 2.28
CA ASP A 70 17.95 -11.32 0.97
C ASP A 70 16.69 -11.93 0.34
N PRO A 71 16.29 -11.51 -0.87
CA PRO A 71 15.14 -12.07 -1.56
C PRO A 71 15.28 -13.58 -1.81
N ALA A 72 16.50 -14.10 -1.99
CA ALA A 72 16.73 -15.53 -2.17
C ALA A 72 16.43 -16.33 -0.90
N GLU A 73 16.79 -15.81 0.28
CA GLU A 73 16.47 -16.44 1.57
C GLU A 73 14.97 -16.46 1.85
N LEU A 74 14.28 -15.32 1.63
CA LEU A 74 12.83 -15.23 1.76
C LEU A 74 12.12 -16.20 0.82
N MET A 75 12.56 -16.30 -0.43
CA MET A 75 12.02 -17.22 -1.42
C MET A 75 12.26 -18.67 -1.02
N SER A 76 13.45 -19.02 -0.56
CA SER A 76 13.79 -20.38 -0.10
C SER A 76 12.88 -20.83 1.04
N PHE A 77 12.59 -19.94 2.01
CA PHE A 77 11.65 -20.21 3.09
C PHE A 77 10.22 -20.49 2.55
N MET A 78 9.73 -19.65 1.63
CA MET A 78 8.41 -19.81 1.01
C MET A 78 8.27 -21.12 0.25
N VAL A 79 9.31 -21.49 -0.51
CA VAL A 79 9.36 -22.74 -1.28
C VAL A 79 9.36 -23.95 -0.33
N LYS A 80 10.22 -23.96 0.69
CA LYS A 80 10.36 -25.05 1.68
C LYS A 80 9.04 -25.34 2.40
N ASN A 81 8.25 -24.32 2.67
CA ASN A 81 7.00 -24.43 3.41
C ASN A 81 5.76 -24.51 2.52
N SER A 82 5.91 -24.49 1.20
CA SER A 82 4.80 -24.40 0.22
C SER A 82 3.87 -23.21 0.50
N GLY A 83 4.42 -22.12 1.05
CA GLY A 83 3.70 -20.90 1.39
C GLY A 83 4.17 -20.25 2.69
N ILE A 84 3.31 -19.44 3.29
CA ILE A 84 3.61 -18.67 4.51
C ILE A 84 3.57 -19.53 5.79
N ILE A 85 2.82 -20.65 5.78
CA ILE A 85 2.64 -21.50 6.96
C ILE A 85 3.85 -22.42 7.12
N PRO A 86 4.65 -22.28 8.21
CA PRO A 86 5.82 -23.11 8.39
C PRO A 86 5.46 -24.58 8.66
N SER A 87 6.18 -25.50 8.05
CA SER A 87 6.10 -26.92 8.36
C SER A 87 6.71 -27.25 9.73
N ILE A 88 6.30 -28.34 10.35
CA ILE A 88 6.86 -28.80 11.63
C ILE A 88 8.39 -28.99 11.54
N SER A 89 8.89 -29.46 10.41
CA SER A 89 10.33 -29.60 10.15
C SER A 89 11.05 -28.25 10.07
N SER A 90 10.44 -27.22 9.49
CA SER A 90 10.97 -25.86 9.44
C SER A 90 11.03 -25.21 10.83
N ILE A 91 10.02 -25.45 11.66
CA ILE A 91 9.98 -24.97 13.05
C ILE A 91 11.13 -25.63 13.85
N ALA A 92 11.31 -26.93 13.71
CA ALA A 92 12.37 -27.67 14.38
C ALA A 92 13.79 -27.29 13.91
N ALA A 93 13.93 -26.83 12.66
CA ALA A 93 15.21 -26.38 12.09
C ALA A 93 15.56 -24.92 12.45
N GLY A 94 14.71 -24.19 13.19
CA GLY A 94 14.95 -22.79 13.55
C GLY A 94 14.69 -21.78 12.41
N ASP A 95 14.18 -22.23 11.26
CA ASP A 95 13.89 -21.36 10.11
C ASP A 95 12.91 -20.23 10.47
N LEU A 96 12.00 -20.48 11.41
CA LEU A 96 11.03 -19.49 11.86
C LEU A 96 11.71 -18.30 12.56
N THR A 97 12.68 -18.56 13.44
CA THR A 97 13.42 -17.49 14.13
C THR A 97 14.19 -16.64 13.13
N LYS A 98 14.91 -17.27 12.21
CA LYS A 98 15.66 -16.57 11.16
C LYS A 98 14.76 -15.70 10.29
N SER A 99 13.59 -16.22 9.89
CA SER A 99 12.61 -15.44 9.10
C SER A 99 12.07 -14.24 9.87
N ARG A 100 11.87 -14.36 11.18
CA ARG A 100 11.42 -13.27 12.04
C ARG A 100 12.47 -12.17 12.17
N ASP A 101 13.75 -12.54 12.31
CA ASP A 101 14.87 -11.58 12.37
C ASP A 101 14.95 -10.79 11.05
N ILE A 102 14.85 -11.46 9.90
CA ILE A 102 14.81 -10.81 8.58
C ILE A 102 13.65 -9.82 8.50
N ILE A 103 12.44 -10.17 8.95
CA ILE A 103 11.28 -9.28 8.94
C ILE A 103 11.51 -8.07 9.85
N THR A 104 12.13 -8.26 11.01
CA THR A 104 12.49 -7.17 11.94
C THR A 104 13.41 -6.16 11.26
N ASP A 105 14.45 -6.65 10.58
CA ASP A 105 15.40 -5.80 9.85
C ASP A 105 14.74 -5.08 8.66
N ILE A 106 13.85 -5.77 7.93
CA ILE A 106 13.06 -5.13 6.86
C ILE A 106 12.24 -3.98 7.42
N LEU A 107 11.48 -4.19 8.51
CA LEU A 107 10.67 -3.15 9.13
C LEU A 107 11.52 -1.92 9.52
N ALA A 108 12.63 -2.15 10.21
CA ALA A 108 13.54 -1.06 10.60
C ALA A 108 14.09 -0.29 9.38
N SER A 109 14.41 -1.01 8.30
CA SER A 109 14.91 -0.39 7.06
C SER A 109 13.84 0.41 6.31
N THR A 110 12.55 0.07 6.41
CA THR A 110 11.46 0.85 5.79
C THR A 110 11.35 2.26 6.35
N TRP A 111 11.56 2.43 7.67
CA TRP A 111 11.58 3.75 8.29
C TRP A 111 12.78 4.59 7.80
N ARG A 112 13.94 3.98 7.74
CA ARG A 112 15.14 4.65 7.22
C ARG A 112 14.98 5.08 5.77
N ALA A 113 14.33 4.26 4.95
CA ALA A 113 14.01 4.59 3.56
C ALA A 113 13.16 5.87 3.42
N CYS A 114 12.31 6.15 4.42
CA CYS A 114 11.47 7.35 4.44
C CYS A 114 12.24 8.64 4.75
N THR A 115 13.38 8.57 5.47
CA THR A 115 13.93 9.75 6.14
C THR A 115 15.44 9.97 5.94
N VAL A 116 16.17 8.95 5.49
CA VAL A 116 17.63 9.02 5.32
C VAL A 116 17.96 9.62 3.96
N GLU A 117 19.02 10.40 3.89
CA GLU A 117 19.58 10.98 2.67
C GLU A 117 19.97 9.92 1.63
N ASP A 118 20.06 10.32 0.37
CA ASP A 118 20.56 9.46 -0.71
C ASP A 118 22.06 9.22 -0.55
N ASP A 119 22.48 7.97 -0.58
CA ASP A 119 23.85 7.55 -0.30
C ASP A 119 24.87 7.90 -1.41
N GLU A 120 24.41 8.21 -2.62
CA GLU A 120 25.27 8.62 -3.73
C GLU A 120 25.36 10.15 -3.86
N THR A 121 24.24 10.84 -3.69
CA THR A 121 24.16 12.29 -3.92
C THR A 121 24.26 13.12 -2.64
N GLY A 122 24.07 12.51 -1.46
CA GLY A 122 23.98 13.20 -0.18
C GLY A 122 22.74 14.10 -0.05
N GLN A 123 21.81 14.05 -0.99
CA GLN A 123 20.60 14.86 -0.93
C GLN A 123 19.65 14.33 0.13
N SER A 124 19.21 15.21 1.02
CA SER A 124 18.21 14.86 2.03
C SER A 124 16.92 14.38 1.37
N PHE A 125 16.30 13.35 1.95
CA PHE A 125 15.02 12.80 1.50
C PHE A 125 14.05 12.69 2.67
N THR A 126 12.82 13.09 2.45
CA THR A 126 11.69 12.79 3.33
C THR A 126 10.53 12.40 2.43
N ALA A 127 9.93 11.25 2.70
CA ALA A 127 8.79 10.77 1.94
C ALA A 127 7.57 11.67 2.19
N GLU A 128 6.88 12.06 1.13
CA GLU A 128 5.63 12.85 1.15
C GLU A 128 4.44 12.01 0.66
N ALA A 129 4.72 10.88 0.03
CA ALA A 129 3.76 9.81 -0.26
C ALA A 129 4.49 8.46 -0.35
N ILE A 130 3.81 7.39 -0.01
CA ILE A 130 4.33 6.02 -0.11
C ILE A 130 3.48 5.21 -1.09
N ILE A 131 4.14 4.55 -2.05
CA ILE A 131 3.58 3.47 -2.85
C ILE A 131 4.29 2.19 -2.40
N ALA A 132 3.55 1.13 -2.06
CA ALA A 132 4.16 -0.07 -1.49
C ALA A 132 3.50 -1.35 -1.97
N ASN A 133 4.25 -2.45 -1.93
CA ASN A 133 3.66 -3.77 -2.00
C ASN A 133 3.41 -4.35 -0.58
N PRO A 134 2.42 -5.24 -0.38
CA PRO A 134 2.09 -5.78 0.93
C PRO A 134 3.26 -6.43 1.69
N PRO A 135 4.20 -7.16 1.05
CA PRO A 135 5.32 -7.78 1.75
C PRO A 135 6.31 -6.81 2.41
N SER A 136 6.22 -5.50 2.15
CA SER A 136 7.08 -4.51 2.82
C SER A 136 6.71 -4.29 4.29
N TYR A 137 5.50 -4.67 4.72
CA TYR A 137 4.93 -4.65 6.08
C TYR A 137 5.04 -3.30 6.82
N GLY A 138 6.11 -2.52 6.63
CA GLY A 138 6.35 -1.24 7.30
C GLY A 138 5.53 -0.07 6.75
N HIS A 139 4.99 -0.20 5.55
CA HIS A 139 4.36 0.88 4.76
C HIS A 139 3.32 1.70 5.54
N ILE A 140 2.29 1.05 6.12
CA ILE A 140 1.22 1.77 6.82
C ILE A 140 1.71 2.43 8.12
N HIS A 141 2.66 1.82 8.81
CA HIS A 141 3.19 2.34 10.05
C HIS A 141 4.05 3.58 9.80
N CYS A 142 4.86 3.57 8.73
CA CYS A 142 5.62 4.73 8.27
C CYS A 142 4.69 5.85 7.80
N ALA A 143 3.67 5.53 7.01
CA ALA A 143 2.68 6.50 6.55
C ALA A 143 1.91 7.14 7.72
N GLN A 144 1.53 6.36 8.74
CA GLN A 144 0.93 6.86 9.97
C GLN A 144 1.88 7.79 10.75
N LYS A 145 3.16 7.43 10.86
CA LYS A 145 4.14 8.27 11.58
C LYS A 145 4.35 9.61 10.89
N LEU A 146 4.47 9.60 9.56
CA LEU A 146 4.69 10.80 8.76
C LEU A 146 3.39 11.56 8.45
N GLN A 147 2.23 10.97 8.69
CA GLN A 147 0.92 11.54 8.34
C GLN A 147 0.84 11.89 6.84
N ILE A 148 1.23 10.95 5.98
CA ILE A 148 1.28 11.10 4.52
C ILE A 148 0.42 10.05 3.80
N PRO A 149 0.06 10.27 2.52
CA PRO A 149 -0.68 9.29 1.73
C PRO A 149 0.06 7.97 1.54
N LEU A 150 -0.70 6.87 1.56
CA LEU A 150 -0.26 5.52 1.22
C LEU A 150 -1.13 4.98 0.10
N HIS A 151 -0.51 4.35 -0.91
CA HIS A 151 -1.17 3.61 -1.98
C HIS A 151 -0.52 2.23 -2.12
N ILE A 152 -1.30 1.17 -2.08
CA ILE A 152 -0.79 -0.18 -2.29
C ILE A 152 -0.91 -0.55 -3.77
N MET A 153 0.20 -1.02 -4.34
CA MET A 153 0.21 -1.56 -5.70
C MET A 153 0.79 -2.97 -5.68
N PHE A 154 0.13 -3.90 -6.36
CA PHE A 154 0.53 -5.29 -6.27
C PHE A 154 0.17 -6.10 -7.52
N THR A 155 0.95 -7.15 -7.74
CA THR A 155 0.83 -8.05 -8.90
C THR A 155 -0.09 -9.24 -8.64
N MET A 156 -0.62 -9.40 -7.43
CA MET A 156 -1.60 -10.46 -7.09
C MET A 156 -2.73 -9.92 -6.20
N PRO A 157 -3.91 -10.57 -6.17
CA PRO A 157 -5.03 -10.11 -5.36
C PRO A 157 -4.72 -10.14 -3.87
N TRP A 158 -5.05 -9.06 -3.16
CA TRP A 158 -4.90 -8.93 -1.71
C TRP A 158 -6.15 -8.37 -1.02
N SER A 159 -7.01 -7.67 -1.76
CA SER A 159 -8.26 -7.13 -1.25
C SER A 159 -9.36 -8.19 -1.21
N PRO A 160 -10.12 -8.29 -0.10
CA PRO A 160 -11.20 -9.27 0.03
C PRO A 160 -12.23 -9.17 -1.10
N THR A 161 -12.65 -10.32 -1.64
CA THR A 161 -13.67 -10.44 -2.67
C THR A 161 -14.37 -11.79 -2.60
N THR A 162 -15.59 -11.84 -3.11
CA THR A 162 -16.33 -13.08 -3.33
C THR A 162 -15.96 -13.80 -4.63
N ALA A 163 -15.26 -13.12 -5.55
CA ALA A 163 -14.97 -13.61 -6.91
C ALA A 163 -13.91 -14.73 -6.96
N PHE A 164 -12.94 -14.70 -6.05
CA PHE A 164 -11.85 -15.68 -5.94
C PHE A 164 -11.26 -15.69 -4.52
N PRO A 165 -10.63 -16.80 -4.09
CA PRO A 165 -9.99 -16.88 -2.79
C PRO A 165 -8.68 -16.11 -2.75
N HIS A 166 -8.18 -15.87 -1.56
CA HIS A 166 -6.84 -15.30 -1.38
C HIS A 166 -5.78 -16.24 -2.00
N PRO A 167 -4.87 -15.75 -2.85
CA PRO A 167 -3.92 -16.58 -3.62
C PRO A 167 -3.03 -17.50 -2.80
N LEU A 168 -2.79 -17.16 -1.53
CA LEU A 168 -1.94 -17.94 -0.63
C LEU A 168 -2.66 -19.08 0.10
N VAL A 169 -3.96 -19.31 -0.19
CA VAL A 169 -4.76 -20.34 0.47
C VAL A 169 -5.28 -21.34 -0.55
N ASN A 170 -5.08 -22.60 -0.28
CA ASN A 170 -5.79 -23.66 -0.97
C ASN A 170 -7.10 -23.93 -0.23
N VAL A 171 -8.24 -23.67 -0.87
CA VAL A 171 -9.58 -23.71 -0.26
C VAL A 171 -10.34 -24.97 -0.64
N ASP A 172 -11.10 -25.51 0.33
CA ASP A 172 -12.06 -26.58 0.13
C ASP A 172 -13.49 -26.01 0.10
N TYR A 173 -14.15 -26.14 -1.04
CA TYR A 173 -15.51 -25.65 -1.26
C TYR A 173 -16.61 -26.65 -0.86
N SER A 174 -16.26 -27.81 -0.31
CA SER A 174 -17.24 -28.88 0.01
C SER A 174 -18.19 -28.52 1.16
N LYS A 175 -17.83 -27.55 2.01
CA LYS A 175 -18.52 -27.27 3.28
C LYS A 175 -19.28 -25.94 3.33
N ALA A 176 -19.10 -25.05 2.38
CA ALA A 176 -19.74 -23.74 2.35
C ALA A 176 -19.84 -23.18 0.94
N SER A 177 -20.63 -22.12 0.73
CA SER A 177 -20.71 -21.48 -0.58
C SER A 177 -19.37 -20.86 -0.99
N ILE A 178 -19.10 -20.87 -2.29
CA ILE A 178 -17.85 -20.38 -2.90
C ILE A 178 -17.55 -18.95 -2.44
N GLU A 179 -18.57 -18.08 -2.48
CA GLU A 179 -18.44 -16.67 -2.11
C GLU A 179 -18.00 -16.48 -0.65
N LYS A 180 -18.58 -17.27 0.27
CA LYS A 180 -18.23 -17.21 1.70
C LYS A 180 -16.80 -17.72 1.94
N VAL A 181 -16.43 -18.84 1.31
CA VAL A 181 -15.09 -19.41 1.42
C VAL A 181 -14.06 -18.42 0.87
N ASN A 182 -14.32 -17.82 -0.29
CA ASN A 182 -13.46 -16.82 -0.88
C ASN A 182 -13.25 -15.64 0.08
N MET A 183 -14.31 -15.03 0.58
CA MET A 183 -14.22 -13.89 1.49
C MET A 183 -13.49 -14.22 2.79
N LEU A 184 -13.78 -15.37 3.42
CA LEU A 184 -13.14 -15.79 4.66
C LEU A 184 -11.65 -16.08 4.51
N SER A 185 -11.20 -16.50 3.32
CA SER A 185 -9.79 -16.79 3.06
C SER A 185 -8.89 -15.59 3.29
N TYR A 186 -9.35 -14.38 2.95
CA TYR A 186 -8.61 -13.13 3.19
C TYR A 186 -8.48 -12.83 4.69
N SER A 187 -9.57 -12.92 5.43
CA SER A 187 -9.53 -12.72 6.89
C SER A 187 -8.63 -13.73 7.59
N ALA A 188 -8.62 -14.98 7.13
CA ALA A 188 -7.77 -16.03 7.67
C ALA A 188 -6.28 -15.72 7.48
N ILE A 189 -5.89 -15.28 6.27
CA ILE A 189 -4.49 -14.89 5.99
C ILE A 189 -4.07 -13.68 6.81
N GLU A 190 -4.90 -12.63 6.88
CA GLU A 190 -4.59 -11.44 7.67
C GLU A 190 -4.43 -11.77 9.17
N MET A 191 -5.33 -12.58 9.73
CA MET A 191 -5.22 -13.03 11.13
C MET A 191 -3.97 -13.85 11.37
N PHE A 192 -3.65 -14.77 10.46
CA PHE A 192 -2.45 -15.60 10.56
C PHE A 192 -1.17 -14.75 10.48
N THR A 193 -1.08 -13.85 9.50
CA THR A 193 0.04 -12.93 9.31
C THR A 193 0.24 -12.06 10.55
N TRP A 194 -0.84 -11.46 11.05
CA TRP A 194 -0.77 -10.67 12.29
C TRP A 194 -0.32 -11.50 13.49
N SER A 195 -0.88 -12.69 13.68
CA SER A 195 -0.53 -13.54 14.82
C SER A 195 0.95 -13.95 14.82
N SER A 196 1.56 -14.08 13.65
CA SER A 196 2.98 -14.44 13.50
C SER A 196 3.95 -13.26 13.71
N MET A 197 3.48 -12.00 13.51
CA MET A 197 4.35 -10.81 13.50
C MET A 197 3.95 -9.74 14.52
N ARG A 198 2.91 -9.95 15.32
CA ARG A 198 2.32 -8.94 16.22
C ARG A 198 3.34 -8.27 17.14
N ASP A 199 4.20 -9.04 17.74
CA ASP A 199 5.23 -8.54 18.66
C ASP A 199 6.29 -7.72 17.91
N ILE A 200 6.80 -8.21 16.78
CA ILE A 200 7.79 -7.51 15.93
C ILE A 200 7.21 -6.16 15.44
N VAL A 201 5.99 -6.17 14.91
CA VAL A 201 5.34 -4.95 14.42
C VAL A 201 5.09 -3.96 15.56
N ASN A 202 4.64 -4.43 16.73
CA ASN A 202 4.40 -3.55 17.87
C ASN A 202 5.68 -3.03 18.49
N GLU A 203 6.76 -3.78 18.46
CA GLU A 203 8.09 -3.31 18.86
C GLU A 203 8.59 -2.21 17.91
N PHE A 204 8.51 -2.43 16.60
CA PHE A 204 8.82 -1.42 15.58
C PHE A 204 8.02 -0.13 15.80
N ARG A 205 6.70 -0.25 16.04
CA ARG A 205 5.83 0.89 16.32
C ARG A 205 6.22 1.65 17.57
N ASN A 206 6.47 0.94 18.66
CA ASN A 206 6.75 1.56 19.96
C ASN A 206 8.17 2.12 20.05
N GLN A 207 9.17 1.34 19.65
CA GLN A 207 10.59 1.68 19.87
C GLN A 207 11.14 2.59 18.77
N ILE A 208 10.78 2.35 17.50
CA ILE A 208 11.35 3.09 16.37
C ILE A 208 10.46 4.27 15.99
N LEU A 209 9.14 4.04 15.87
CA LEU A 209 8.22 5.08 15.40
C LEU A 209 7.60 5.93 16.51
N GLY A 210 7.64 5.49 17.77
CA GLY A 210 6.94 6.15 18.87
C GLY A 210 5.41 6.12 18.72
N LEU A 211 4.87 5.13 18.00
CA LEU A 211 3.45 4.92 17.79
C LEU A 211 2.88 3.92 18.82
N PRO A 212 1.61 4.03 19.22
CA PRO A 212 0.98 3.05 20.08
C PRO A 212 0.90 1.66 19.43
N ALA A 213 0.95 0.61 20.26
CA ALA A 213 0.76 -0.76 19.80
C ALA A 213 -0.63 -0.96 19.19
N LEU A 214 -0.72 -1.79 18.14
CA LEU A 214 -1.97 -2.20 17.55
C LEU A 214 -2.55 -3.44 18.27
N HIS A 215 -3.86 -3.47 18.43
CA HIS A 215 -4.60 -4.66 18.82
C HIS A 215 -4.86 -5.54 17.60
N SER A 216 -5.03 -6.86 17.81
CA SER A 216 -5.16 -7.85 16.73
C SER A 216 -6.25 -7.48 15.71
N ARG A 217 -7.40 -7.05 16.17
CA ARG A 217 -8.48 -6.64 15.28
C ARG A 217 -8.14 -5.39 14.48
N GLN A 218 -7.62 -4.36 15.15
CA GLN A 218 -7.22 -3.11 14.49
C GLN A 218 -6.18 -3.38 13.39
N ALA A 219 -5.18 -4.21 13.69
CA ALA A 219 -4.15 -4.57 12.73
C ALA A 219 -4.70 -5.33 11.51
N THR A 220 -5.61 -6.28 11.74
CA THR A 220 -6.20 -7.10 10.66
C THR A 220 -7.05 -6.28 9.69
N TYR A 221 -7.69 -5.21 10.15
CA TYR A 221 -8.63 -4.45 9.32
C TYR A 221 -8.18 -3.03 8.99
N ILE A 222 -7.01 -2.58 9.47
CA ILE A 222 -6.54 -1.20 9.31
C ILE A 222 -6.52 -0.74 7.84
N MET A 223 -6.11 -1.58 6.91
CA MET A 223 -6.05 -1.24 5.48
C MET A 223 -7.45 -1.02 4.88
N ILE A 224 -8.43 -1.80 5.33
CA ILE A 224 -9.83 -1.73 4.90
C ILE A 224 -10.51 -0.53 5.56
N ASP A 225 -10.34 -0.38 6.89
CA ASP A 225 -10.98 0.66 7.68
C ASP A 225 -10.49 2.04 7.25
N GLU A 226 -9.20 2.18 6.95
CA GLU A 226 -8.59 3.41 6.45
C GLU A 226 -8.79 3.60 4.94
N ARG A 227 -9.47 2.69 4.24
CA ARG A 227 -9.69 2.74 2.80
C ARG A 227 -8.43 3.06 2.03
N VAL A 228 -7.35 2.37 2.39
CA VAL A 228 -6.09 2.55 1.67
C VAL A 228 -6.32 2.23 0.19
N PRO A 229 -5.96 3.11 -0.73
CA PRO A 229 -6.10 2.83 -2.16
C PRO A 229 -5.24 1.64 -2.58
N TYR A 230 -5.83 0.78 -3.43
CA TYR A 230 -5.15 -0.34 -4.07
C TYR A 230 -5.18 -0.20 -5.58
N THR A 231 -4.07 -0.49 -6.23
CA THR A 231 -4.00 -0.67 -7.68
C THR A 231 -3.33 -1.99 -8.00
N TYR A 232 -4.06 -2.87 -8.66
CA TYR A 232 -3.55 -4.17 -9.08
C TYR A 232 -2.95 -4.10 -10.47
N CYS A 233 -1.69 -4.59 -10.57
CA CYS A 233 -0.84 -4.48 -11.75
C CYS A 233 -1.02 -5.70 -12.66
N TRP A 234 -2.26 -5.97 -13.10
CA TRP A 234 -2.56 -7.00 -14.09
C TRP A 234 -3.61 -6.52 -15.09
N SER A 235 -3.70 -7.19 -16.23
CA SER A 235 -4.67 -6.86 -17.28
C SER A 235 -6.11 -7.07 -16.82
N PRO A 236 -6.98 -6.05 -16.89
CA PRO A 236 -8.42 -6.19 -16.65
C PRO A 236 -9.09 -7.10 -17.67
N SER A 237 -8.49 -7.28 -18.86
CA SER A 237 -8.96 -8.23 -19.87
C SER A 237 -8.71 -9.68 -19.46
N LEU A 238 -7.73 -9.93 -18.60
CA LEU A 238 -7.39 -11.26 -18.07
C LEU A 238 -8.16 -11.57 -16.78
N VAL A 239 -8.14 -10.63 -15.83
CA VAL A 239 -8.90 -10.72 -14.58
C VAL A 239 -9.62 -9.38 -14.34
N PRO A 240 -10.92 -9.29 -14.69
CA PRO A 240 -11.69 -8.07 -14.49
C PRO A 240 -11.78 -7.67 -13.02
N LYS A 241 -11.92 -6.38 -12.75
CA LYS A 241 -12.19 -5.88 -11.40
C LYS A 241 -13.46 -6.54 -10.85
N PRO A 242 -13.43 -7.20 -9.68
CA PRO A 242 -14.61 -7.72 -9.02
C PRO A 242 -15.67 -6.65 -8.72
N ASN A 243 -16.94 -6.98 -8.85
CA ASN A 243 -18.05 -6.05 -8.65
C ASN A 243 -18.20 -5.59 -7.19
N ASP A 244 -17.69 -6.38 -6.24
CA ASP A 244 -17.71 -6.07 -4.81
C ASP A 244 -16.52 -5.22 -4.35
N TRP A 245 -15.58 -4.88 -5.25
CA TRP A 245 -14.52 -3.93 -4.96
C TRP A 245 -14.98 -2.47 -5.11
N ALA A 246 -14.76 -1.69 -4.05
CA ALA A 246 -15.08 -0.27 -4.02
C ALA A 246 -14.19 0.57 -4.97
N SER A 247 -14.53 1.86 -5.12
CA SER A 247 -13.85 2.77 -6.07
C SER A 247 -12.37 3.02 -5.78
N HIS A 248 -11.92 2.84 -4.54
CA HIS A 248 -10.51 3.00 -4.15
C HIS A 248 -9.63 1.78 -4.51
N ILE A 249 -10.20 0.70 -5.04
CA ILE A 249 -9.47 -0.46 -5.52
C ILE A 249 -9.55 -0.47 -7.05
N ASN A 250 -8.40 -0.45 -7.73
CA ASN A 250 -8.28 -0.36 -9.18
C ASN A 250 -7.56 -1.58 -9.76
N VAL A 251 -7.78 -1.84 -11.04
CA VAL A 251 -7.02 -2.78 -11.87
C VAL A 251 -6.53 -1.99 -13.07
N SER A 252 -5.20 -1.82 -13.23
CA SER A 252 -4.64 -0.86 -14.18
C SER A 252 -4.15 -1.49 -15.49
N GLY A 253 -3.72 -2.72 -15.46
CA GLY A 253 -2.93 -3.35 -16.52
C GLY A 253 -1.56 -3.74 -16.01
N PHE A 254 -0.82 -4.54 -16.78
CA PHE A 254 0.54 -4.92 -16.42
C PHE A 254 1.52 -3.74 -16.54
N PHE A 255 2.54 -3.72 -15.69
CA PHE A 255 3.63 -2.75 -15.77
C PHE A 255 4.80 -3.38 -16.54
N PHE A 256 5.01 -2.93 -17.76
CA PHE A 256 6.12 -3.40 -18.58
C PHE A 256 7.24 -2.37 -18.60
N LEU A 257 8.47 -2.85 -18.46
CA LEU A 257 9.68 -2.04 -18.61
C LEU A 257 10.17 -2.20 -20.07
N ASP A 258 9.73 -1.29 -20.95
CA ASP A 258 9.96 -1.42 -22.41
C ASP A 258 11.41 -1.17 -22.85
N HIS A 259 12.23 -0.51 -22.04
CA HIS A 259 13.64 -0.20 -22.32
C HIS A 259 14.52 -0.71 -21.20
N ASP A 260 14.63 -2.04 -21.04
CA ASP A 260 15.69 -2.58 -20.18
C ASP A 260 17.04 -2.34 -20.88
N VAL A 261 17.85 -1.42 -20.33
CA VAL A 261 19.20 -1.09 -20.82
C VAL A 261 20.10 -2.34 -20.87
N THR A 262 19.68 -3.43 -20.22
CA THR A 262 20.36 -4.74 -20.30
C THR A 262 19.97 -5.55 -21.53
N ALA A 263 18.94 -5.15 -22.27
CA ALA A 263 18.45 -5.86 -23.46
C ALA A 263 19.34 -5.67 -24.71
N ASP A 264 20.23 -4.67 -24.72
CA ASP A 264 21.19 -4.40 -25.81
C ASP A 264 22.39 -5.36 -25.82
N THR A 265 22.42 -6.37 -24.97
CA THR A 265 23.46 -7.38 -25.01
C THR A 265 23.24 -8.30 -26.22
N LYS A 266 24.28 -8.44 -27.08
CA LYS A 266 24.29 -9.39 -28.19
C LYS A 266 23.85 -10.76 -27.69
N GLN A 267 22.80 -11.27 -28.29
CA GLN A 267 22.27 -12.58 -27.91
C GLN A 267 23.28 -13.70 -28.24
N PRO A 268 23.31 -14.79 -27.45
CA PRO A 268 24.20 -15.91 -27.68
C PRO A 268 24.01 -16.50 -29.10
N ASP A 269 25.12 -16.70 -29.85
CA ASP A 269 25.07 -17.15 -31.22
C ASP A 269 24.47 -18.59 -31.36
N ASP A 270 24.64 -19.42 -30.35
CA ASP A 270 24.03 -20.75 -30.21
C ASP A 270 22.49 -20.67 -30.06
N LEU A 271 22.00 -19.71 -29.33
CA LEU A 271 20.57 -19.47 -29.20
C LEU A 271 19.95 -18.98 -30.52
N ILE A 272 20.61 -18.03 -31.19
CA ILE A 272 20.17 -17.54 -32.52
C ILE A 272 20.09 -18.69 -33.50
N LYS A 273 21.13 -19.55 -33.53
CA LYS A 273 21.16 -20.74 -34.37
C LYS A 273 20.08 -21.75 -34.00
N PHE A 274 19.88 -21.99 -32.70
CA PHE A 274 18.86 -22.93 -32.22
C PHE A 274 17.45 -22.46 -32.56
N LEU A 275 17.18 -21.16 -32.50
CA LEU A 275 15.89 -20.56 -32.88
C LEU A 275 15.69 -20.47 -34.41
N GLY A 276 16.75 -20.69 -35.21
CA GLY A 276 16.70 -20.60 -36.68
C GLY A 276 16.69 -19.15 -37.19
N LEU A 277 17.28 -18.20 -36.44
CA LEU A 277 17.29 -16.76 -36.74
C LEU A 277 18.57 -16.31 -37.47
N ASN A 278 19.31 -17.21 -38.17
CA ASN A 278 20.56 -16.87 -38.84
C ASN A 278 20.37 -15.76 -39.87
N ASN A 279 21.11 -14.67 -39.70
CA ASN A 279 21.19 -13.55 -40.62
C ASN A 279 22.00 -13.94 -41.88
N ASN A 280 21.35 -14.41 -42.95
CA ASN A 280 21.78 -14.11 -44.31
C ASN A 280 20.61 -14.38 -45.27
N HIS A 281 20.27 -13.33 -46.01
CA HIS A 281 19.36 -13.20 -47.14
C HIS A 281 17.94 -12.69 -46.87
N HIS A 282 17.72 -11.49 -47.39
CA HIS A 282 16.43 -10.94 -47.77
C HIS A 282 15.64 -11.95 -48.60
N HIS A 283 14.75 -12.71 -47.97
CA HIS A 283 13.60 -13.30 -48.65
C HIS A 283 12.49 -13.58 -47.66
N HIS A 284 11.30 -13.18 -48.07
CA HIS A 284 10.02 -13.28 -47.39
C HIS A 284 9.74 -14.67 -46.77
N HIS A 285 9.24 -14.63 -45.53
CA HIS A 285 8.38 -15.57 -44.86
C HIS A 285 7.92 -16.82 -45.64
N HIS A 286 8.70 -17.87 -45.58
CA HIS A 286 8.22 -19.24 -45.51
C HIS A 286 8.98 -19.91 -44.37
N ARG A 287 8.41 -19.88 -43.15
CA ARG A 287 8.80 -20.88 -42.15
C ARG A 287 8.55 -22.22 -42.78
N ASN A 288 9.61 -23.00 -43.00
CA ASN A 288 9.46 -24.40 -43.32
C ASN A 288 8.60 -25.04 -42.23
N GLU A 289 7.38 -25.45 -42.58
CA GLU A 289 6.40 -26.12 -41.67
C GLU A 289 6.93 -27.44 -41.08
N SER A 290 8.15 -27.85 -41.38
CA SER A 290 8.78 -29.11 -40.94
C SER A 290 9.67 -28.99 -39.69
N SER A 291 9.86 -27.81 -39.10
CA SER A 291 10.66 -27.72 -37.87
C SER A 291 9.80 -27.92 -36.62
N SER A 292 10.19 -28.90 -35.75
CA SER A 292 9.51 -29.18 -34.49
C SER A 292 9.32 -27.91 -33.64
N PRO A 293 8.14 -27.70 -33.00
CA PRO A 293 7.89 -26.55 -32.19
C PRO A 293 8.91 -26.36 -31.04
N ILE A 294 9.22 -25.12 -30.71
CA ILE A 294 10.14 -24.77 -29.62
C ILE A 294 9.33 -24.25 -28.45
N ILE A 295 9.50 -24.84 -27.29
CA ILE A 295 8.89 -24.42 -26.04
C ILE A 295 9.96 -23.79 -25.15
N TYR A 296 9.69 -22.61 -24.58
CA TYR A 296 10.48 -22.08 -23.47
C TYR A 296 10.09 -22.82 -22.18
N ILE A 297 11.06 -23.28 -21.40
CA ILE A 297 10.85 -23.91 -20.10
C ILE A 297 11.75 -23.21 -19.07
N GLY A 298 11.15 -22.55 -18.07
CA GLY A 298 11.91 -21.81 -17.07
C GLY A 298 11.19 -21.69 -15.74
N PHE A 299 11.89 -21.96 -14.65
CA PHE A 299 11.33 -21.92 -13.29
C PHE A 299 11.88 -20.78 -12.46
N GLY A 300 12.65 -19.86 -13.08
CA GLY A 300 13.21 -18.67 -12.42
C GLY A 300 14.17 -19.02 -11.28
N SER A 301 14.11 -18.21 -10.21
CA SER A 301 14.93 -18.39 -9.01
C SER A 301 14.33 -19.38 -7.99
N ILE A 302 13.45 -20.29 -8.44
CA ILE A 302 12.86 -21.30 -7.55
C ILE A 302 13.94 -22.32 -7.18
N THR A 303 14.43 -22.25 -5.95
CA THR A 303 15.37 -23.18 -5.35
C THR A 303 14.66 -24.08 -4.33
N GLY A 304 15.10 -25.33 -4.17
CA GLY A 304 14.58 -26.23 -3.12
C GLY A 304 13.59 -27.30 -3.58
N HIS A 305 13.33 -27.42 -4.89
CA HIS A 305 12.62 -28.55 -5.47
C HIS A 305 13.60 -29.62 -5.95
N ASP A 306 13.10 -30.84 -6.12
CA ASP A 306 13.81 -31.93 -6.78
C ASP A 306 14.00 -31.60 -8.28
N SER A 307 14.94 -30.67 -8.55
CA SER A 307 15.23 -30.16 -9.88
C SER A 307 15.61 -31.29 -10.84
N ASP A 308 16.31 -32.30 -10.34
CA ASP A 308 16.76 -33.44 -11.14
C ASP A 308 15.55 -34.29 -11.59
N ARG A 309 14.55 -34.51 -10.71
CA ARG A 309 13.31 -35.21 -11.07
C ARG A 309 12.51 -34.43 -12.11
N ILE A 310 12.33 -33.12 -11.90
CA ILE A 310 11.58 -32.29 -12.85
C ILE A 310 12.28 -32.26 -14.21
N LEU A 311 13.61 -32.18 -14.24
CA LEU A 311 14.41 -32.20 -15.47
C LEU A 311 14.23 -33.53 -16.23
N GLN A 312 14.19 -34.66 -15.52
CA GLN A 312 13.91 -35.96 -16.15
C GLN A 312 12.51 -36.03 -16.76
N VAL A 313 11.50 -35.53 -16.02
CA VAL A 313 10.11 -35.44 -16.51
C VAL A 313 10.04 -34.58 -17.78
N VAL A 314 10.74 -33.44 -17.81
CA VAL A 314 10.83 -32.57 -19.00
C VAL A 314 11.46 -33.32 -20.18
N PHE A 315 12.58 -34.01 -19.97
CA PHE A 315 13.25 -34.74 -21.04
C PHE A 315 12.39 -35.88 -21.61
N GLU A 316 11.69 -36.62 -20.74
CA GLU A 316 10.79 -37.67 -21.16
C GLU A 316 9.58 -37.11 -21.94
N ALA A 317 8.99 -36.00 -21.50
CA ALA A 317 7.90 -35.34 -22.20
C ALA A 317 8.34 -34.84 -23.60
N LEU A 318 9.52 -34.22 -23.70
CA LEU A 318 10.07 -33.76 -24.95
C LEU A 318 10.38 -34.95 -25.89
N LYS A 319 10.85 -36.08 -25.35
CA LYS A 319 11.07 -37.31 -26.14
C LYS A 319 9.75 -37.87 -26.71
N LYS A 320 8.66 -37.84 -25.89
CA LYS A 320 7.33 -38.33 -26.31
C LYS A 320 6.71 -37.46 -27.40
N THR A 321 6.95 -36.16 -27.37
CA THR A 321 6.34 -35.20 -28.32
C THR A 321 7.21 -34.85 -29.51
N GLY A 322 8.52 -35.10 -29.45
CA GLY A 322 9.46 -34.67 -30.45
C GLY A 322 9.72 -33.16 -30.50
N TYR A 323 9.27 -32.41 -29.47
CA TYR A 323 9.42 -30.96 -29.41
C TYR A 323 10.84 -30.56 -29.01
N ARG A 324 11.18 -29.31 -29.29
CA ARG A 324 12.45 -28.68 -28.90
C ARG A 324 12.20 -27.76 -27.70
N ALA A 325 13.21 -27.56 -26.87
CA ALA A 325 13.08 -26.67 -25.74
C ALA A 325 14.27 -25.74 -25.56
N VAL A 326 13.98 -24.50 -25.16
CA VAL A 326 14.94 -23.57 -24.56
C VAL A 326 14.73 -23.59 -23.05
N LEU A 327 15.75 -24.04 -22.33
CA LEU A 327 15.69 -24.30 -20.88
C LEU A 327 16.45 -23.25 -20.09
N CYS A 328 15.80 -22.64 -19.10
CA CYS A 328 16.39 -21.63 -18.22
C CYS A 328 16.29 -22.06 -16.75
N GLY A 329 17.43 -22.08 -16.05
CA GLY A 329 17.49 -22.17 -14.58
C GLY A 329 17.24 -23.55 -13.94
N LEU A 330 17.03 -24.63 -14.72
CA LEU A 330 16.73 -25.96 -14.18
C LEU A 330 17.93 -26.92 -14.26
N ALA A 331 18.70 -26.87 -15.33
CA ALA A 331 19.84 -27.77 -15.55
C ALA A 331 21.14 -27.22 -14.95
N LYS A 332 21.96 -28.08 -14.35
CA LYS A 332 23.33 -27.77 -13.89
C LYS A 332 24.28 -27.68 -15.10
N ASP A 333 25.47 -27.12 -14.93
CA ASP A 333 26.42 -26.96 -16.04
C ASP A 333 26.98 -28.30 -16.54
N ASP A 334 27.04 -29.30 -15.68
CA ASP A 334 27.56 -30.65 -16.00
C ASP A 334 26.48 -31.60 -16.54
N ASP A 335 25.21 -31.16 -16.67
CA ASP A 335 24.13 -32.02 -17.11
C ASP A 335 24.25 -32.33 -18.61
N LYS A 336 24.14 -33.63 -18.99
CA LYS A 336 24.08 -34.05 -20.38
C LYS A 336 22.70 -33.77 -20.95
N LEU A 337 22.58 -32.73 -21.78
CA LEU A 337 21.34 -32.34 -22.40
C LEU A 337 21.07 -33.11 -23.70
N PRO A 338 19.80 -33.48 -23.98
CA PRO A 338 19.37 -34.00 -25.27
C PRO A 338 19.62 -32.98 -26.39
N LYS A 339 19.85 -33.45 -27.63
CA LYS A 339 20.13 -32.60 -28.82
C LYS A 339 19.02 -31.58 -29.14
N ASN A 340 17.80 -31.84 -28.70
CA ASN A 340 16.63 -30.98 -28.91
C ASN A 340 16.41 -29.98 -27.76
N VAL A 341 17.35 -29.87 -26.79
CA VAL A 341 17.30 -28.95 -25.67
C VAL A 341 18.51 -28.04 -25.67
N LEU A 342 18.28 -26.73 -25.59
CA LEU A 342 19.32 -25.72 -25.41
C LEU A 342 19.18 -25.08 -24.04
N LYS A 343 20.20 -25.16 -23.20
CA LYS A 343 20.28 -24.38 -21.93
C LYS A 343 20.72 -22.96 -22.24
N ILE A 344 20.02 -22.01 -21.62
CA ILE A 344 20.37 -20.59 -21.70
C ILE A 344 20.60 -20.00 -20.32
N GLY A 345 21.39 -18.94 -20.30
CA GLY A 345 21.50 -18.05 -19.13
C GLY A 345 20.35 -17.06 -19.04
N ASN A 346 20.63 -15.89 -18.48
CA ASN A 346 19.63 -14.82 -18.33
C ASN A 346 19.45 -14.08 -19.66
N VAL A 347 18.34 -14.33 -20.35
CA VAL A 347 17.94 -13.70 -21.62
C VAL A 347 16.62 -12.95 -21.40
N SER A 348 16.47 -11.76 -21.99
CA SER A 348 15.21 -11.00 -21.89
C SER A 348 14.04 -11.78 -22.44
N HIS A 349 12.97 -11.90 -21.68
CA HIS A 349 11.72 -12.54 -22.10
C HIS A 349 11.07 -11.79 -23.27
N ASP A 350 11.16 -10.47 -23.31
CA ASP A 350 10.60 -9.65 -24.39
C ASP A 350 11.25 -9.96 -25.74
N TRP A 351 12.57 -10.28 -25.72
CA TRP A 351 13.25 -10.70 -26.91
C TRP A 351 12.98 -12.18 -27.23
N LEU A 352 12.99 -13.07 -26.24
CA LEU A 352 12.95 -14.51 -26.46
C LEU A 352 11.55 -15.04 -26.81
N PHE A 353 10.52 -14.58 -26.09
CA PHE A 353 9.18 -15.16 -26.17
C PHE A 353 8.53 -15.01 -27.55
N PRO A 354 8.72 -13.92 -28.31
CA PRO A 354 8.26 -13.88 -29.73
C PRO A 354 8.75 -15.05 -30.60
N HIS A 355 9.91 -15.63 -30.28
CA HIS A 355 10.57 -16.65 -31.09
C HIS A 355 10.23 -18.10 -30.69
N VAL A 356 9.49 -18.32 -29.58
CA VAL A 356 9.03 -19.64 -29.15
C VAL A 356 7.56 -19.88 -29.50
N SER A 357 7.11 -21.12 -29.47
CA SER A 357 5.71 -21.49 -29.77
C SER A 357 4.81 -21.41 -28.55
N ALA A 358 5.34 -21.70 -27.38
CA ALA A 358 4.63 -21.64 -26.08
C ALA A 358 5.64 -21.41 -24.96
N VAL A 359 5.15 -21.00 -23.80
CA VAL A 359 5.95 -20.82 -22.58
C VAL A 359 5.48 -21.78 -21.48
N CYS A 360 6.42 -22.40 -20.77
CA CYS A 360 6.19 -23.29 -19.65
C CYS A 360 6.99 -22.77 -18.45
N HIS A 361 6.29 -22.40 -17.35
CA HIS A 361 6.96 -21.82 -16.20
C HIS A 361 6.17 -22.04 -14.90
N HIS A 362 6.75 -21.58 -13.78
CA HIS A 362 6.16 -21.77 -12.45
C HIS A 362 4.87 -20.97 -12.18
N GLY A 363 4.53 -19.98 -12.99
CA GLY A 363 3.31 -19.18 -12.79
C GLY A 363 3.54 -17.85 -12.05
N GLY A 364 4.76 -17.34 -11.97
CA GLY A 364 5.00 -15.99 -11.45
C GLY A 364 4.34 -14.92 -12.34
N ALA A 365 3.77 -13.88 -11.72
CA ALA A 365 3.00 -12.83 -12.40
C ALA A 365 3.76 -12.18 -13.58
N GLY A 366 5.04 -11.84 -13.39
CA GLY A 366 5.86 -11.18 -14.41
C GLY A 366 6.11 -12.07 -15.65
N THR A 367 6.44 -13.35 -15.45
CA THR A 367 6.65 -14.29 -16.56
C THR A 367 5.34 -14.61 -17.29
N THR A 368 4.23 -14.72 -16.54
CA THR A 368 2.88 -14.86 -17.10
C THR A 368 2.54 -13.66 -18.00
N ALA A 369 2.76 -12.45 -17.49
CA ALA A 369 2.54 -11.21 -18.24
C ALA A 369 3.36 -11.15 -19.54
N ALA A 370 4.66 -11.47 -19.48
CA ALA A 370 5.54 -11.46 -20.63
C ALA A 370 5.11 -12.49 -21.69
N GLY A 371 4.73 -13.71 -21.27
CA GLY A 371 4.22 -14.75 -22.16
C GLY A 371 2.94 -14.34 -22.89
N LEU A 372 1.99 -13.77 -22.14
CA LEU A 372 0.72 -13.29 -22.68
C LEU A 372 0.89 -12.07 -23.58
N ARG A 373 1.78 -11.13 -23.24
CA ARG A 373 2.15 -9.98 -24.08
C ARG A 373 2.74 -10.44 -25.43
N ALA A 374 3.51 -11.51 -25.43
CA ALA A 374 4.05 -12.12 -26.64
C ALA A 374 3.02 -12.97 -27.41
N GLY A 375 1.79 -13.11 -26.92
CA GLY A 375 0.73 -13.92 -27.54
C GLY A 375 1.01 -15.42 -27.48
N LYS A 376 1.70 -15.89 -26.43
CA LYS A 376 2.10 -17.29 -26.32
C LYS A 376 1.19 -18.05 -25.37
N PRO A 377 0.66 -19.21 -25.82
CA PRO A 377 0.03 -20.14 -24.91
C PRO A 377 0.95 -20.50 -23.75
N THR A 378 0.38 -20.65 -22.56
CA THR A 378 1.15 -20.73 -21.32
C THR A 378 0.80 -22.01 -20.54
N ILE A 379 1.83 -22.77 -20.14
CA ILE A 379 1.73 -23.93 -19.26
C ILE A 379 2.26 -23.53 -17.88
N ILE A 380 1.45 -23.67 -16.84
CA ILE A 380 1.85 -23.34 -15.46
C ILE A 380 2.06 -24.60 -14.65
N ILE A 381 3.26 -24.69 -14.03
CA ILE A 381 3.66 -25.73 -13.10
C ILE A 381 3.87 -25.05 -11.74
N PRO A 382 2.78 -24.87 -10.93
CA PRO A 382 2.87 -24.14 -9.69
C PRO A 382 3.52 -24.96 -8.58
N PHE A 383 4.24 -24.26 -7.71
CA PHE A 383 4.91 -24.81 -6.52
C PHE A 383 4.33 -24.22 -5.24
N PHE A 384 4.04 -22.92 -5.20
CA PHE A 384 3.52 -22.20 -4.01
C PHE A 384 2.88 -20.86 -4.40
N GLY A 385 2.18 -20.25 -3.44
CA GLY A 385 1.74 -18.85 -3.50
C GLY A 385 0.73 -18.56 -4.60
N ASP A 386 0.88 -17.43 -5.24
CA ASP A 386 0.02 -16.92 -6.32
C ASP A 386 0.11 -17.71 -7.63
N GLN A 387 1.06 -18.63 -7.73
CA GLN A 387 1.26 -19.43 -8.93
C GLN A 387 0.02 -20.28 -9.28
N PHE A 388 -0.68 -20.79 -8.24
CA PHE A 388 -1.95 -21.52 -8.42
C PHE A 388 -3.06 -20.60 -8.93
N PHE A 389 -3.13 -19.37 -8.43
CA PHE A 389 -4.08 -18.37 -8.90
C PHE A 389 -3.87 -18.08 -10.40
N TRP A 390 -2.63 -17.81 -10.81
CA TRP A 390 -2.32 -17.56 -12.21
C TRP A 390 -2.57 -18.79 -13.09
N GLY A 391 -2.31 -20.00 -12.59
CA GLY A 391 -2.66 -21.23 -13.27
C GLY A 391 -4.15 -21.36 -13.58
N ASN A 392 -4.99 -21.05 -12.60
CA ASN A 392 -6.45 -21.04 -12.77
C ASN A 392 -6.91 -19.94 -13.75
N VAL A 393 -6.26 -18.78 -13.73
CA VAL A 393 -6.53 -17.67 -14.66
C VAL A 393 -6.21 -18.08 -16.10
N ILE A 394 -5.08 -18.74 -16.32
CA ILE A 394 -4.65 -19.26 -17.64
C ILE A 394 -5.68 -20.27 -18.19
N GLU A 395 -6.09 -21.23 -17.36
CA GLU A 395 -7.11 -22.23 -17.74
C GLU A 395 -8.44 -21.56 -18.06
N LYS A 396 -8.94 -20.68 -17.19
CA LYS A 396 -10.24 -20.00 -17.33
C LYS A 396 -10.32 -19.15 -18.61
N ASN A 397 -9.22 -18.54 -19.03
CA ASN A 397 -9.14 -17.76 -20.26
C ASN A 397 -8.85 -18.59 -21.51
N GLY A 398 -8.66 -19.90 -21.38
CA GLY A 398 -8.40 -20.81 -22.50
C GLY A 398 -7.04 -20.59 -23.16
N VAL A 399 -6.08 -19.94 -22.49
CA VAL A 399 -4.74 -19.64 -23.02
C VAL A 399 -3.69 -20.66 -22.60
N GLY A 400 -4.11 -21.70 -21.90
CA GLY A 400 -3.29 -22.85 -21.51
C GLY A 400 -4.10 -23.95 -20.84
N PRO A 401 -3.47 -25.10 -20.55
CA PRO A 401 -4.14 -26.19 -19.85
C PRO A 401 -4.33 -25.87 -18.36
N ARG A 402 -5.07 -26.71 -17.66
CA ARG A 402 -5.10 -26.73 -16.21
C ARG A 402 -3.68 -26.80 -15.64
N ALA A 403 -3.44 -26.05 -14.56
CA ALA A 403 -2.14 -26.06 -13.89
C ALA A 403 -1.72 -27.47 -13.45
N LEU A 404 -0.44 -27.80 -13.63
CA LEU A 404 0.16 -29.09 -13.29
C LEU A 404 1.01 -28.94 -12.04
N PRO A 405 0.55 -29.32 -10.82
CA PRO A 405 1.32 -29.16 -9.59
C PRO A 405 2.67 -29.87 -9.67
N GLY A 406 3.76 -29.15 -9.34
CA GLY A 406 5.11 -29.65 -9.49
C GLY A 406 5.42 -30.92 -8.69
N LYS A 407 4.74 -31.14 -7.55
CA LYS A 407 4.90 -32.35 -6.72
C LYS A 407 4.44 -33.61 -7.44
N ASP A 408 3.36 -33.54 -8.19
CA ASP A 408 2.70 -34.69 -8.81
C ASP A 408 2.95 -34.73 -10.33
N LEU A 409 3.85 -33.90 -10.83
CA LEU A 409 4.13 -33.76 -12.26
C LEU A 409 4.64 -35.06 -12.87
N THR A 410 3.96 -35.54 -13.91
CA THR A 410 4.36 -36.69 -14.73
C THR A 410 4.74 -36.29 -16.13
N ALA A 411 5.57 -37.12 -16.81
CA ALA A 411 5.95 -36.89 -18.18
C ALA A 411 4.76 -36.97 -19.16
N ASP A 412 3.75 -37.80 -18.85
CA ASP A 412 2.55 -37.94 -19.68
C ASP A 412 1.67 -36.69 -19.59
N ASP A 413 1.47 -36.13 -18.40
CA ASP A 413 0.69 -34.92 -18.25
C ASP A 413 1.37 -33.72 -18.91
N LEU A 414 2.68 -33.61 -18.75
CA LEU A 414 3.46 -32.55 -19.40
C LEU A 414 3.46 -32.70 -20.94
N ALA A 415 3.55 -33.92 -21.47
CA ALA A 415 3.46 -34.18 -22.90
C ALA A 415 2.08 -33.80 -23.45
N LYS A 416 0.99 -34.14 -22.74
CA LYS A 416 -0.37 -33.72 -23.09
C LYS A 416 -0.50 -32.20 -23.06
N ALA A 417 0.10 -31.52 -22.08
CA ALA A 417 0.09 -30.05 -21.96
C ALA A 417 0.84 -29.41 -23.15
N PHE A 418 1.98 -29.98 -23.58
CA PHE A 418 2.71 -29.52 -24.77
C PHE A 418 1.86 -29.65 -26.04
N GLN A 419 1.09 -30.73 -26.19
CA GLN A 419 0.17 -30.89 -27.32
C GLN A 419 -1.01 -29.91 -27.22
N PHE A 420 -1.57 -29.70 -26.03
CA PHE A 420 -2.70 -28.81 -25.78
C PHE A 420 -2.41 -27.38 -26.23
N VAL A 421 -1.25 -26.81 -25.88
CA VAL A 421 -0.89 -25.43 -26.24
C VAL A 421 -0.68 -25.20 -27.72
N HIS A 422 -0.62 -26.25 -28.53
CA HIS A 422 -0.52 -26.16 -29.98
C HIS A 422 -1.88 -26.20 -30.68
N GLN A 423 -2.98 -26.41 -29.96
CA GLN A 423 -4.33 -26.35 -30.53
C GLN A 423 -4.62 -24.95 -31.09
N PRO A 424 -5.26 -24.83 -32.26
CA PRO A 424 -5.54 -23.54 -32.90
C PRO A 424 -6.34 -22.60 -32.00
N GLU A 425 -7.29 -23.14 -31.24
CA GLU A 425 -8.18 -22.39 -30.35
C GLU A 425 -7.40 -21.75 -29.20
N VAL A 426 -6.43 -22.46 -28.62
CA VAL A 426 -5.57 -21.99 -27.53
C VAL A 426 -4.64 -20.89 -28.01
N ARG A 427 -4.05 -21.06 -29.21
CA ARG A 427 -3.22 -20.03 -29.82
C ARG A 427 -4.01 -18.77 -30.15
N ALA A 428 -5.20 -18.93 -30.74
CA ALA A 428 -6.07 -17.81 -31.04
C ALA A 428 -6.54 -17.08 -29.76
N ALA A 429 -6.76 -17.82 -28.66
CA ALA A 429 -7.06 -17.20 -27.35
C ALA A 429 -5.88 -16.40 -26.81
N ALA A 430 -4.64 -16.93 -26.90
CA ALA A 430 -3.44 -16.21 -26.48
C ALA A 430 -3.20 -14.94 -27.32
N GLU A 431 -3.47 -14.98 -28.61
CA GLU A 431 -3.38 -13.81 -29.51
C GLU A 431 -4.43 -12.75 -29.15
N ARG A 432 -5.67 -13.14 -28.86
CA ARG A 432 -6.70 -12.19 -28.41
C ARG A 432 -6.32 -11.49 -27.11
N ILE A 433 -5.78 -12.23 -26.13
CA ILE A 433 -5.32 -11.64 -24.87
C ILE A 433 -4.13 -10.70 -25.10
N ARG A 434 -3.16 -11.08 -25.96
CA ARG A 434 -2.07 -10.18 -26.38
C ARG A 434 -2.62 -8.87 -26.95
N ASP A 435 -3.55 -8.95 -27.89
CA ASP A 435 -4.11 -7.77 -28.56
C ASP A 435 -4.88 -6.84 -27.60
N ALA A 436 -5.43 -7.40 -26.53
CA ALA A 436 -6.01 -6.63 -25.44
C ALA A 436 -4.92 -5.96 -24.57
N ILE A 437 -3.91 -6.73 -24.13
CA ILE A 437 -2.81 -6.23 -23.29
C ILE A 437 -2.03 -5.11 -24.02
N LEU A 438 -1.81 -5.23 -25.31
CA LEU A 438 -1.08 -4.21 -26.10
C LEU A 438 -1.84 -2.87 -26.22
N LYS A 439 -3.14 -2.85 -25.94
CA LYS A 439 -3.95 -1.62 -25.90
C LYS A 439 -4.02 -1.00 -24.50
N GLU A 440 -3.60 -1.73 -23.48
CA GLU A 440 -3.60 -1.28 -22.09
C GLU A 440 -2.31 -0.48 -21.81
N ASN A 441 -2.43 0.56 -21.00
CA ASN A 441 -1.29 1.33 -20.49
C ASN A 441 -1.29 1.29 -18.96
N GLY A 442 -0.81 0.17 -18.40
CA GLY A 442 -0.93 -0.11 -16.97
C GLY A 442 -0.23 0.91 -16.07
N CYS A 443 0.92 1.42 -16.47
CA CYS A 443 1.67 2.41 -15.69
C CYS A 443 0.97 3.78 -15.65
N ASP A 444 0.43 4.26 -16.78
CA ASP A 444 -0.29 5.54 -16.84
C ASP A 444 -1.62 5.45 -16.06
N GLU A 445 -2.35 4.34 -16.20
CA GLU A 445 -3.55 4.10 -15.40
C GLU A 445 -3.26 4.05 -13.90
N ALA A 446 -2.13 3.47 -13.51
CA ALA A 446 -1.69 3.47 -12.11
C ALA A 446 -1.28 4.86 -11.63
N LEU A 447 -0.61 5.67 -12.46
CA LEU A 447 -0.33 7.07 -12.18
C LEU A 447 -1.63 7.86 -11.96
N HIS A 448 -2.60 7.71 -12.85
CA HIS A 448 -3.91 8.36 -12.71
C HIS A 448 -4.64 7.89 -11.44
N ALA A 449 -4.64 6.60 -11.15
CA ALA A 449 -5.22 6.07 -9.93
C ALA A 449 -4.53 6.62 -8.67
N PHE A 450 -3.21 6.73 -8.66
CA PHE A 450 -2.46 7.34 -7.57
C PHE A 450 -2.84 8.81 -7.38
N HIS A 451 -2.79 9.62 -8.44
CA HIS A 451 -3.11 11.04 -8.39
C HIS A 451 -4.56 11.31 -7.94
N ASN A 452 -5.52 10.50 -8.40
CA ASN A 452 -6.93 10.64 -8.05
C ASN A 452 -7.23 10.37 -6.56
N HIS A 453 -6.35 9.64 -5.88
CA HIS A 453 -6.50 9.34 -4.45
C HIS A 453 -5.66 10.22 -3.53
N LEU A 454 -4.91 11.17 -4.09
CA LEU A 454 -4.16 12.13 -3.29
C LEU A 454 -5.09 13.17 -2.65
N PRO A 455 -4.90 13.50 -1.37
CA PRO A 455 -5.62 14.57 -0.69
C PRO A 455 -5.07 15.95 -1.09
N LEU A 456 -5.24 16.34 -2.35
CA LEU A 456 -4.58 17.52 -2.95
C LEU A 456 -4.84 18.81 -2.17
N SER A 457 -6.03 18.98 -1.57
CA SER A 457 -6.33 20.16 -0.74
C SER A 457 -5.44 20.30 0.49
N GLN A 458 -4.92 19.18 1.01
CA GLN A 458 -3.99 19.13 2.13
C GLN A 458 -2.52 19.12 1.66
N MET A 459 -2.28 18.78 0.41
CA MET A 459 -0.93 18.67 -0.13
C MET A 459 -0.43 19.96 -0.81
N GLN A 460 -1.32 20.81 -1.27
CA GLN A 460 -0.91 22.05 -1.91
C GLN A 460 -0.34 23.05 -0.91
N SER A 461 0.87 23.55 -1.19
CA SER A 461 1.47 24.63 -0.43
C SER A 461 0.78 25.95 -0.70
N ASP A 462 0.55 26.73 0.34
CA ASP A 462 0.17 28.14 0.23
C ASP A 462 1.38 28.99 -0.17
N LEU A 463 1.16 30.17 -0.69
CA LEU A 463 2.13 31.11 -1.25
C LEU A 463 2.77 30.65 -2.55
N GLU A 464 3.14 29.38 -2.66
CA GLU A 464 3.67 28.79 -3.87
C GLU A 464 3.34 27.31 -3.90
N SER A 465 2.68 26.82 -4.97
CA SER A 465 2.01 25.51 -5.03
C SER A 465 2.74 24.42 -5.82
N THR A 466 3.96 24.70 -6.28
CA THR A 466 4.76 23.74 -7.08
C THR A 466 5.14 22.50 -6.27
N TYR A 467 5.40 22.66 -4.96
CA TYR A 467 5.84 21.59 -4.08
C TYR A 467 4.82 21.28 -2.98
N THR A 468 4.87 20.05 -2.50
CA THR A 468 3.98 19.56 -1.43
C THR A 468 4.18 20.33 -0.12
N ALA A 469 3.08 20.71 0.53
CA ALA A 469 3.10 21.27 1.88
C ALA A 469 3.58 20.23 2.88
N CYS A 470 4.58 20.54 3.69
CA CYS A 470 5.11 19.70 4.74
C CYS A 470 5.26 20.40 6.08
N TYR A 471 5.05 21.72 6.12
CA TYR A 471 5.04 22.51 7.34
C TYR A 471 3.78 23.34 7.46
N GLN A 472 3.42 23.65 8.72
CA GLN A 472 2.32 24.55 9.07
C GLN A 472 2.85 25.68 9.92
N LEU A 473 2.45 26.91 9.57
CA LEU A 473 2.60 28.10 10.38
C LEU A 473 1.25 28.36 11.09
N LYS A 474 1.14 27.97 12.36
CA LYS A 474 -0.14 28.01 13.10
C LYS A 474 -0.71 29.41 13.24
N GLU A 475 0.14 30.40 13.52
CA GLU A 475 -0.28 31.78 13.72
C GLU A 475 -1.01 32.38 12.50
N TYR A 476 -0.61 31.97 11.28
CA TYR A 476 -1.19 32.47 10.03
C TYR A 476 -2.11 31.45 9.34
N HIS A 477 -2.32 30.28 9.93
CA HIS A 477 -3.04 29.15 9.31
C HIS A 477 -2.56 28.77 7.91
N LEU A 478 -1.24 28.91 7.66
CA LEU A 478 -0.59 28.57 6.40
C LEU A 478 -0.01 27.17 6.43
N GLN A 479 -0.24 26.43 5.35
CA GLN A 479 0.46 25.18 5.05
C GLN A 479 1.47 25.45 3.93
N ILE A 480 2.75 25.19 4.16
CA ILE A 480 3.83 25.57 3.27
C ILE A 480 4.76 24.41 2.96
N SER A 481 5.34 24.46 1.75
CA SER A 481 6.37 23.52 1.34
C SER A 481 7.71 23.80 2.05
N ARG A 482 8.62 22.83 2.02
CA ARG A 482 10.00 22.98 2.50
C ARG A 482 10.70 24.15 1.82
N HIS A 483 10.49 24.31 0.51
CA HIS A 483 11.11 25.36 -0.29
C HIS A 483 10.62 26.75 0.12
N VAL A 484 9.32 26.90 0.36
CA VAL A 484 8.74 28.14 0.90
C VAL A 484 9.26 28.44 2.30
N ALA A 485 9.32 27.41 3.17
CA ALA A 485 9.88 27.56 4.51
C ALA A 485 11.34 28.02 4.48
N GLN A 486 12.15 27.48 3.59
CA GLN A 486 13.54 27.94 3.39
C GLN A 486 13.61 29.42 3.03
N VAL A 487 12.78 29.88 2.08
CA VAL A 487 12.74 31.31 1.68
C VAL A 487 12.37 32.20 2.88
N LEU A 488 11.35 31.83 3.64
CA LEU A 488 10.88 32.62 4.77
C LEU A 488 11.90 32.66 5.95
N VAL A 489 12.57 31.53 6.24
CA VAL A 489 13.59 31.46 7.27
C VAL A 489 14.84 32.26 6.85
N ILE A 490 15.32 32.07 5.62
CA ILE A 490 16.55 32.80 5.12
C ILE A 490 16.29 34.32 5.05
N SER A 491 15.04 34.71 4.74
CA SER A 491 14.67 36.13 4.71
C SER A 491 14.36 36.72 6.10
N GLY A 492 14.50 35.95 7.17
CA GLY A 492 14.20 36.37 8.55
C GLY A 492 12.75 36.73 8.84
N ARG A 493 11.81 36.18 8.04
CA ARG A 493 10.37 36.40 8.23
C ARG A 493 9.77 35.52 9.29
N ILE A 494 10.32 34.31 9.46
CA ILE A 494 9.96 33.35 10.49
C ILE A 494 11.20 32.72 11.10
N GLU A 495 11.07 32.25 12.34
CA GLU A 495 12.09 31.44 12.99
C GLU A 495 11.80 29.93 12.70
N PRO A 496 12.82 29.07 12.63
CA PRO A 496 12.61 27.61 12.44
C PRO A 496 11.71 26.98 13.51
N THR A 497 11.65 27.55 14.72
CA THR A 497 10.82 27.11 15.85
C THR A 497 9.33 27.36 15.66
N GLU A 498 8.94 28.21 14.70
CA GLU A 498 7.54 28.51 14.34
C GLU A 498 6.99 27.49 13.34
N LEU A 499 7.83 26.61 12.77
CA LEU A 499 7.46 25.57 11.83
C LEU A 499 7.01 24.31 12.56
N TYR A 500 5.82 23.84 12.25
CA TYR A 500 5.26 22.56 12.71
C TYR A 500 5.10 21.62 11.53
N PHE A 501 5.24 20.31 11.74
CA PHE A 501 4.95 19.35 10.68
C PHE A 501 3.48 19.43 10.28
N HIS A 502 3.24 19.40 8.97
CA HIS A 502 1.91 19.41 8.37
C HIS A 502 1.49 17.98 8.00
N SER A 503 0.30 17.59 8.42
CA SER A 503 -0.31 16.31 8.06
C SER A 503 -1.03 16.43 6.73
N THR A 504 -0.51 15.82 5.67
CA THR A 504 -1.17 15.79 4.36
C THR A 504 -2.26 14.73 4.30
N ARG A 505 -2.15 13.67 5.11
CA ARG A 505 -3.21 12.69 5.36
C ARG A 505 -3.26 12.37 6.84
N PHE A 506 -4.40 12.61 7.45
CA PHE A 506 -4.64 12.21 8.84
C PHE A 506 -4.90 10.71 8.93
N TRP A 507 -4.20 10.04 9.86
CA TRP A 507 -4.40 8.63 10.18
C TRP A 507 -4.96 8.52 11.59
N PRO A 508 -6.23 8.19 11.77
CA PRO A 508 -6.80 8.05 13.09
C PRO A 508 -6.17 6.86 13.83
N SER A 509 -5.26 7.17 14.76
CA SER A 509 -4.57 6.14 15.55
C SER A 509 -5.29 5.79 16.85
N ILE A 510 -6.34 6.50 17.21
CA ILE A 510 -6.90 6.52 18.59
C ILE A 510 -8.32 5.95 18.64
N PHE A 511 -9.07 6.01 17.55
CA PHE A 511 -10.43 5.50 17.50
C PHE A 511 -10.52 4.19 16.72
N ASP A 512 -10.70 3.12 17.44
CA ASP A 512 -11.21 1.88 16.89
C ASP A 512 -12.70 2.12 16.56
N ASN A 513 -12.98 2.44 15.30
CA ASN A 513 -14.33 2.72 14.82
C ASN A 513 -15.21 1.45 14.73
N ARG A 514 -14.67 0.29 15.07
CA ARG A 514 -15.39 -0.99 15.08
C ARG A 514 -15.16 -1.72 16.38
N ILE A 515 -16.19 -1.79 17.17
CA ILE A 515 -16.17 -2.59 18.39
C ILE A 515 -17.10 -3.79 18.17
N HIS A 516 -16.54 -4.98 18.34
CA HIS A 516 -17.29 -6.22 18.17
C HIS A 516 -17.76 -6.87 19.45
N LEU A 517 -17.25 -6.38 20.59
CA LEU A 517 -17.66 -6.85 21.89
C LEU A 517 -18.12 -5.62 22.67
N PRO A 518 -19.42 -5.41 22.89
CA PRO A 518 -19.88 -4.45 23.86
C PRO A 518 -19.18 -4.74 25.18
N PHE A 519 -18.73 -3.70 25.87
CA PHE A 519 -17.92 -3.72 27.10
C PHE A 519 -16.40 -3.72 26.96
N HIS A 520 -15.81 -3.88 25.77
CA HIS A 520 -14.34 -3.85 25.65
C HIS A 520 -13.77 -2.49 26.05
N GLY A 521 -14.36 -1.40 25.59
CA GLY A 521 -13.93 -0.04 25.92
C GLY A 521 -14.03 0.25 27.41
N ILE A 522 -15.13 -0.12 28.07
CA ILE A 522 -15.29 0.11 29.51
C ILE A 522 -14.26 -0.69 30.31
N ILE A 523 -14.01 -1.96 29.97
CA ILE A 523 -12.98 -2.78 30.62
C ILE A 523 -11.61 -2.17 30.46
N LYS A 524 -11.24 -1.76 29.23
CA LYS A 524 -9.95 -1.13 28.92
C LYS A 524 -9.75 0.17 29.71
N HIS A 525 -10.76 1.03 29.73
CA HIS A 525 -10.66 2.32 30.41
C HIS A 525 -10.73 2.19 31.93
N THR A 526 -11.49 1.24 32.47
CA THR A 526 -11.45 0.91 33.90
C THR A 526 -10.07 0.41 34.34
N HIS A 527 -9.45 -0.49 33.57
CA HIS A 527 -8.09 -0.93 33.82
C HIS A 527 -7.09 0.25 33.78
N LYS A 528 -7.18 1.13 32.76
CA LYS A 528 -6.33 2.32 32.68
C LYS A 528 -6.57 3.28 33.86
N ALA A 529 -7.81 3.46 34.30
CA ALA A 529 -8.14 4.29 35.48
C ALA A 529 -7.43 3.77 36.71
N ILE A 530 -7.54 2.47 36.99
CA ILE A 530 -6.90 1.84 38.14
C ILE A 530 -5.38 2.01 38.06
N VAL A 531 -4.77 1.69 36.91
CA VAL A 531 -3.32 1.80 36.72
C VAL A 531 -2.84 3.23 36.93
N LYS A 532 -3.58 4.25 36.44
CA LYS A 532 -3.21 5.65 36.58
C LYS A 532 -3.32 6.13 38.02
N ILE A 533 -4.39 5.76 38.75
CA ILE A 533 -4.52 6.07 40.18
C ILE A 533 -3.32 5.52 40.94
N PHE A 534 -2.98 4.24 40.71
CA PHE A 534 -1.83 3.62 41.39
C PHE A 534 -0.50 4.27 41.03
N SER A 535 -0.24 4.48 39.71
CA SER A 535 1.05 4.99 39.23
C SER A 535 1.32 6.42 39.74
N ASP A 536 0.34 7.30 39.62
CA ASP A 536 0.52 8.71 40.03
C ASP A 536 0.58 8.86 41.55
N THR A 537 -0.21 8.08 42.30
CA THR A 537 -0.09 8.01 43.77
C THR A 537 1.29 7.50 44.18
N THR A 538 1.78 6.42 43.56
CA THR A 538 3.11 5.84 43.86
C THR A 538 4.23 6.83 43.51
N SER A 539 4.09 7.59 42.42
CA SER A 539 5.04 8.64 42.04
C SER A 539 5.07 9.77 43.10
N GLY A 540 3.90 10.23 43.55
CA GLY A 540 3.80 11.21 44.61
C GLY A 540 4.45 10.75 45.93
N VAL A 541 4.24 9.48 46.32
CA VAL A 541 4.89 8.89 47.52
C VAL A 541 6.42 8.79 47.30
N LYS A 542 6.92 8.40 46.15
CA LYS A 542 8.37 8.38 45.85
C LYS A 542 8.97 9.78 45.93
N GLN A 543 8.31 10.78 45.37
CA GLN A 543 8.77 12.17 45.47
C GLN A 543 8.73 12.71 46.91
N ALA A 544 7.75 12.29 47.69
CA ALA A 544 7.66 12.61 49.10
C ALA A 544 8.82 12.03 49.92
N MET A 545 9.29 10.83 49.60
CA MET A 545 10.43 10.18 50.26
C MET A 545 11.77 10.88 50.01
N HIS A 546 11.88 11.70 48.98
CA HIS A 546 13.06 12.49 48.62
C HIS A 546 12.90 13.99 48.91
N ALA A 547 11.81 14.38 49.59
CA ALA A 547 11.53 15.79 49.89
C ALA A 547 12.28 16.24 51.15
N ASP A 548 12.91 17.40 51.09
CA ASP A 548 13.74 17.95 52.16
C ASP A 548 12.92 18.49 53.36
N THR A 549 11.61 18.72 53.17
CA THR A 549 10.73 19.23 54.24
C THR A 549 9.44 18.42 54.34
N TRP A 550 8.86 18.37 55.53
CA TRP A 550 7.60 17.67 55.80
C TRP A 550 6.43 18.26 55.01
N THR A 551 6.40 19.58 54.81
CA THR A 551 5.37 20.27 54.03
C THR A 551 5.45 19.87 52.55
N THR A 552 6.64 19.81 51.94
CA THR A 552 6.84 19.41 50.57
C THR A 552 6.53 17.92 50.39
N SER A 553 6.88 17.08 51.35
CA SER A 553 6.55 15.66 51.35
C SER A 553 5.03 15.43 51.35
N THR A 554 4.27 16.14 52.24
CA THR A 554 2.81 16.04 52.29
C THR A 554 2.16 16.56 51.02
N TYR A 555 2.66 17.66 50.46
CA TYR A 555 2.17 18.24 49.21
C TYR A 555 2.31 17.23 48.03
N ASN A 556 3.47 16.60 47.88
CA ASN A 556 3.73 15.64 46.79
C ASN A 556 2.82 14.40 46.87
N VAL A 557 2.49 13.93 48.08
CA VAL A 557 1.52 12.82 48.25
C VAL A 557 0.13 13.27 47.84
N ILE A 558 -0.33 14.43 48.31
CA ILE A 558 -1.66 14.96 48.00
C ILE A 558 -1.78 15.23 46.49
N GLU A 559 -0.78 15.83 45.87
CA GLU A 559 -0.75 16.08 44.45
C GLU A 559 -0.81 14.78 43.64
N GLY A 560 -0.02 13.77 43.99
CA GLY A 560 -0.04 12.47 43.36
C GLY A 560 -1.40 11.77 43.43
N VAL A 561 -2.05 11.83 44.60
CA VAL A 561 -3.39 11.27 44.80
C VAL A 561 -4.46 12.04 43.98
N LEU A 562 -4.45 13.35 44.03
CA LEU A 562 -5.41 14.18 43.29
C LEU A 562 -5.25 14.02 41.78
N LEU A 563 -4.01 13.99 41.29
CA LEU A 563 -3.70 13.79 39.88
C LEU A 563 -4.12 12.39 39.41
N GLY A 564 -3.85 11.35 40.19
CA GLY A 564 -4.27 10.00 39.92
C GLY A 564 -5.80 9.84 39.88
N LEU A 565 -6.50 10.43 40.86
CA LEU A 565 -7.97 10.42 40.90
C LEU A 565 -8.58 11.18 39.72
N SER A 566 -8.09 12.37 39.38
CA SER A 566 -8.62 13.16 38.26
C SER A 566 -8.45 12.43 36.92
N LYS A 567 -7.29 11.85 36.65
CA LYS A 567 -7.03 11.00 35.45
C LYS A 567 -7.86 9.74 35.47
N GLY A 568 -8.01 9.08 36.62
CA GLY A 568 -8.85 7.90 36.79
C GLY A 568 -10.32 8.15 36.46
N ILE A 569 -10.90 9.25 37.00
CA ILE A 569 -12.27 9.67 36.69
C ILE A 569 -12.41 9.98 35.20
N GLY A 570 -11.45 10.70 34.61
CA GLY A 570 -11.44 10.96 33.18
C GLY A 570 -11.49 9.66 32.32
N HIS A 571 -10.71 8.66 32.67
CA HIS A 571 -10.77 7.37 32.00
C HIS A 571 -12.09 6.64 32.20
N LEU A 572 -12.70 6.70 33.34
CA LEU A 572 -14.03 6.09 33.57
C LEU A 572 -15.10 6.76 32.72
N CYS A 573 -15.12 8.12 32.67
CA CYS A 573 -16.04 8.84 31.78
C CYS A 573 -15.86 8.45 30.31
N ILE A 574 -14.63 8.36 29.81
CA ILE A 574 -14.32 7.90 28.45
C ILE A 574 -14.79 6.47 28.27
N GLY A 575 -14.65 5.59 29.27
CA GLY A 575 -15.14 4.22 29.24
C GLY A 575 -16.66 4.13 29.06
N CYS A 576 -17.43 4.97 29.76
CA CYS A 576 -18.88 5.03 29.61
C CYS A 576 -19.31 5.54 28.23
N LEU A 577 -18.65 6.57 27.71
CA LEU A 577 -18.90 7.10 26.37
C LEU A 577 -18.51 6.07 25.29
N SER A 578 -17.43 5.31 25.51
CA SER A 578 -17.02 4.23 24.63
C SER A 578 -18.07 3.13 24.57
N LEU A 579 -18.60 2.69 25.73
CA LEU A 579 -19.66 1.69 25.78
C LEU A 579 -20.90 2.12 25.01
N TYR A 580 -21.32 3.38 25.17
CA TYR A 580 -22.44 3.94 24.41
C TYR A 580 -22.17 3.92 22.89
N GLY A 581 -20.96 4.33 22.49
CA GLY A 581 -20.53 4.27 21.09
C GLY A 581 -20.49 2.85 20.53
N GLU A 582 -20.02 1.89 21.34
CA GLU A 582 -20.00 0.47 20.98
C GLU A 582 -21.39 -0.09 20.73
N LEU A 583 -22.34 0.24 21.59
CA LEU A 583 -23.74 -0.17 21.45
C LEU A 583 -24.38 0.42 20.19
N THR A 584 -24.14 1.70 19.91
CA THR A 584 -24.66 2.34 18.69
C THR A 584 -24.04 1.74 17.42
N ASP A 585 -22.75 1.41 17.42
CA ASP A 585 -22.06 0.78 16.29
C ASP A 585 -22.57 -0.64 16.02
N VAL A 586 -22.88 -1.43 17.07
CA VAL A 586 -23.50 -2.76 16.95
C VAL A 586 -24.90 -2.66 16.35
N LEU A 587 -25.68 -1.70 16.80
CA LEU A 587 -27.04 -1.49 16.28
C LEU A 587 -27.01 -0.99 14.83
N ASP A 588 -26.05 -0.15 14.46
CA ASP A 588 -25.86 0.33 13.08
C ASP A 588 -25.44 -0.81 12.13
N ALA A 589 -24.67 -1.78 12.64
CA ALA A 589 -24.28 -2.96 11.90
C ALA A 589 -25.39 -4.05 11.85
N ALA A 590 -26.41 -3.99 12.71
CA ALA A 590 -27.41 -5.04 12.81
C ALA A 590 -28.12 -5.36 11.49
N PRO A 591 -28.49 -4.40 10.62
CA PRO A 591 -29.11 -4.71 9.31
C PRO A 591 -28.25 -5.61 8.41
N SER A 592 -26.91 -5.55 8.50
CA SER A 592 -26.03 -6.40 7.71
C SER A 592 -26.13 -7.89 8.03
N TYR A 593 -26.69 -8.26 9.19
CA TYR A 593 -26.84 -9.65 9.61
C TYR A 593 -28.18 -10.29 9.20
N TYR A 594 -29.22 -9.48 9.06
CA TYR A 594 -30.56 -10.01 8.77
C TYR A 594 -31.15 -9.54 7.45
N ASP A 595 -30.61 -8.48 6.84
CA ASP A 595 -31.11 -7.91 5.60
C ASP A 595 -30.20 -8.28 4.42
N PRO A 596 -30.56 -9.28 3.60
CA PRO A 596 -29.81 -9.68 2.42
C PRO A 596 -29.91 -8.67 1.26
N TYR A 597 -30.73 -7.62 1.40
CA TYR A 597 -30.97 -6.59 0.40
C TYR A 597 -30.34 -5.26 0.76
N ASN A 598 -29.58 -5.20 1.87
CA ASN A 598 -29.02 -3.99 2.42
C ASN A 598 -27.84 -3.45 1.58
N ASP A 599 -28.12 -2.42 0.80
CA ASP A 599 -27.10 -1.69 0.01
C ASP A 599 -26.31 -0.66 0.84
N SER A 600 -26.75 -0.39 2.07
CA SER A 600 -26.11 0.60 2.94
C SER A 600 -24.74 0.14 3.51
N SER A 601 -24.42 -1.16 3.41
CA SER A 601 -23.11 -1.70 3.78
C SER A 601 -21.96 -1.10 2.94
N ASN A 602 -22.25 -0.53 1.79
CA ASN A 602 -21.29 0.12 0.90
C ASN A 602 -21.01 1.59 1.25
N ARG A 603 -21.66 2.17 2.26
CA ARG A 603 -21.37 3.55 2.68
C ARG A 603 -20.12 3.63 3.52
N SER A 604 -19.27 4.57 3.14
CA SER A 604 -18.12 4.92 3.97
C SER A 604 -18.61 5.57 5.28
N ARG A 605 -18.14 5.06 6.40
CA ARG A 605 -18.27 5.76 7.66
C ARG A 605 -17.55 7.12 7.56
N PRO A 606 -18.14 8.21 8.10
CA PRO A 606 -17.48 9.51 8.06
C PRO A 606 -16.19 9.47 8.90
N TYR A 607 -15.16 10.14 8.42
CA TYR A 607 -13.94 10.37 9.18
C TYR A 607 -14.12 11.53 10.13
N VAL A 608 -13.78 11.30 11.41
CA VAL A 608 -13.83 12.33 12.44
C VAL A 608 -12.42 12.57 12.96
N TYR A 609 -11.84 13.70 12.60
CA TYR A 609 -10.48 14.10 13.00
C TYR A 609 -10.45 15.43 13.78
N ASP A 610 -11.56 16.16 13.84
CA ASP A 610 -11.75 17.37 14.61
C ASP A 610 -13.22 17.54 15.02
N PHE A 611 -13.49 18.64 15.73
CA PHE A 611 -14.83 18.96 16.21
C PHE A 611 -15.82 19.17 15.05
N ASP A 612 -15.43 19.87 14.00
CA ASP A 612 -16.30 20.19 12.86
C ASP A 612 -16.68 18.94 12.06
N THR A 613 -15.74 18.05 11.82
CA THR A 613 -16.02 16.76 11.18
C THR A 613 -16.86 15.85 12.06
N GLY A 614 -16.73 15.95 13.39
CA GLY A 614 -17.60 15.27 14.33
C GLY A 614 -19.05 15.74 14.25
N ILE A 615 -19.27 17.05 14.19
CA ILE A 615 -20.61 17.64 13.97
C ILE A 615 -21.18 17.21 12.62
N HIS A 616 -20.40 17.32 11.57
CA HIS A 616 -20.84 16.92 10.22
C HIS A 616 -21.23 15.44 10.18
N ALA A 617 -20.43 14.55 10.78
CA ALA A 617 -20.74 13.13 10.90
C ALA A 617 -22.03 12.87 11.72
N ALA A 618 -22.24 13.62 12.80
CA ALA A 618 -23.44 13.54 13.61
C ALA A 618 -24.71 13.92 12.82
N ILE A 619 -24.65 15.00 12.04
CA ILE A 619 -25.74 15.44 11.18
C ILE A 619 -26.04 14.39 10.08
N LEU A 620 -25.00 13.88 9.43
CA LEU A 620 -25.15 12.85 8.39
C LEU A 620 -25.72 11.54 8.95
N ALA A 621 -25.37 11.16 10.17
CA ALA A 621 -25.93 9.97 10.82
C ALA A 621 -27.45 10.07 10.98
N VAL A 622 -27.98 11.23 11.40
CA VAL A 622 -29.42 11.46 11.47
C VAL A 622 -30.04 11.42 10.06
N ILE A 623 -29.53 12.20 9.13
CA ILE A 623 -30.09 12.32 7.77
C ILE A 623 -30.14 10.96 7.09
N PHE A 624 -29.05 10.21 7.13
CA PHE A 624 -29.00 8.89 6.48
C PHE A 624 -29.81 7.85 7.23
N GLY A 625 -29.83 7.85 8.56
CA GLY A 625 -30.69 6.96 9.32
C GLY A 625 -32.15 7.09 8.93
N TRP A 626 -32.66 8.30 8.85
CA TRP A 626 -34.05 8.54 8.42
C TRP A 626 -34.27 8.25 6.94
N LYS A 627 -33.41 8.74 6.06
CA LYS A 627 -33.50 8.51 4.61
C LYS A 627 -33.51 7.02 4.28
N ASP A 628 -32.58 6.27 4.85
CA ASP A 628 -32.44 4.83 4.56
C ASP A 628 -33.57 4.03 5.18
N GLY A 629 -34.01 4.39 6.40
CA GLY A 629 -35.16 3.74 7.00
C GLY A 629 -36.41 3.87 6.15
N ILE A 630 -36.72 5.08 5.66
CA ILE A 630 -37.87 5.33 4.77
C ILE A 630 -37.67 4.61 3.42
N THR A 631 -36.47 4.68 2.86
CA THR A 631 -36.19 4.05 1.56
C THR A 631 -36.31 2.54 1.62
N ASP A 632 -35.79 1.90 2.65
CA ASP A 632 -35.84 0.46 2.82
C ASP A 632 -37.25 -0.04 3.13
N PHE A 633 -38.05 0.73 3.89
CA PHE A 633 -39.44 0.40 4.12
C PHE A 633 -40.22 0.22 2.81
N VAL A 634 -39.90 1.02 1.79
CA VAL A 634 -40.58 0.98 0.48
C VAL A 634 -39.92 -0.01 -0.49
N ASN A 635 -38.58 0.02 -0.59
CA ASN A 635 -37.84 -0.70 -1.62
C ASN A 635 -37.51 -2.15 -1.27
N THR A 636 -37.28 -2.49 0.00
CA THR A 636 -36.92 -3.86 0.38
C THR A 636 -38.00 -4.87 0.00
N PRO A 637 -39.32 -4.63 0.23
CA PRO A 637 -40.37 -5.53 -0.23
C PRO A 637 -40.38 -5.72 -1.75
N ARG A 638 -40.13 -4.65 -2.51
CA ARG A 638 -40.11 -4.68 -3.97
C ARG A 638 -38.92 -5.49 -4.50
N ILE A 639 -37.72 -5.26 -4.00
CA ILE A 639 -36.50 -5.98 -4.40
C ILE A 639 -36.62 -7.46 -4.04
N ALA A 640 -37.19 -7.76 -2.88
CA ALA A 640 -37.42 -9.13 -2.43
C ALA A 640 -38.45 -9.85 -3.30
N TYR A 641 -39.51 -9.15 -3.76
CA TYR A 641 -40.45 -9.68 -4.72
C TYR A 641 -39.82 -9.98 -6.08
N GLU A 642 -39.00 -9.05 -6.60
CA GLU A 642 -38.30 -9.21 -7.88
C GLU A 642 -37.32 -10.39 -7.87
N ARG A 643 -36.69 -10.71 -6.71
CA ARG A 643 -35.71 -11.79 -6.58
C ARG A 643 -36.35 -13.17 -6.24
N HIS A 644 -37.38 -13.18 -5.43
CA HIS A 644 -37.91 -14.42 -4.82
C HIS A 644 -39.47 -14.57 -4.93
N GLY A 645 -40.11 -13.71 -5.73
CA GLY A 645 -41.56 -13.77 -5.96
C GLY A 645 -42.41 -13.47 -4.71
N LYS A 646 -43.62 -13.99 -4.64
CA LYS A 646 -44.58 -13.67 -3.56
C LYS A 646 -44.08 -14.01 -2.15
N LEU A 647 -43.35 -15.12 -1.96
CA LEU A 647 -42.76 -15.48 -0.66
C LEU A 647 -41.65 -14.51 -0.27
N GLY A 648 -40.82 -14.04 -1.23
CA GLY A 648 -39.82 -13.02 -1.00
C GLY A 648 -40.43 -11.69 -0.56
N SER A 649 -41.59 -11.30 -1.13
CA SER A 649 -42.28 -10.08 -0.74
C SER A 649 -42.69 -10.06 0.74
N VAL A 650 -43.20 -11.17 1.29
CA VAL A 650 -43.54 -11.25 2.71
C VAL A 650 -42.32 -11.08 3.61
N ALA A 651 -41.21 -11.76 3.30
CA ALA A 651 -39.95 -11.61 4.02
C ALA A 651 -39.42 -10.17 3.88
N GLY A 652 -39.49 -9.60 2.68
CA GLY A 652 -39.08 -8.23 2.40
C GLY A 652 -39.89 -7.17 3.17
N ILE A 653 -41.19 -7.38 3.39
CA ILE A 653 -42.02 -6.50 4.23
C ILE A 653 -41.52 -6.51 5.68
N LEU A 654 -41.27 -7.69 6.24
CA LEU A 654 -40.75 -7.78 7.62
C LEU A 654 -39.40 -7.10 7.78
N VAL A 655 -38.48 -7.30 6.85
CA VAL A 655 -37.16 -6.66 6.83
C VAL A 655 -37.29 -5.15 6.62
N GLY A 656 -38.15 -4.70 5.69
CA GLY A 656 -38.39 -3.28 5.43
C GLY A 656 -38.97 -2.54 6.64
N VAL A 657 -39.92 -3.17 7.36
CA VAL A 657 -40.48 -2.62 8.62
C VAL A 657 -39.38 -2.56 9.70
N ALA A 658 -38.58 -3.61 9.85
CA ALA A 658 -37.47 -3.62 10.81
C ALA A 658 -36.44 -2.50 10.51
N ASN A 659 -36.02 -2.33 9.26
CA ASN A 659 -35.13 -1.26 8.83
C ASN A 659 -35.76 0.13 8.99
N GLY A 660 -37.04 0.28 8.64
CA GLY A 660 -37.80 1.52 8.78
C GLY A 660 -37.91 2.03 10.21
N LEU A 661 -37.90 1.13 11.19
CA LEU A 661 -37.90 1.47 12.60
C LEU A 661 -36.48 1.62 13.17
N LEU A 662 -35.59 0.69 12.86
CA LEU A 662 -34.26 0.61 13.47
C LEU A 662 -33.32 1.72 12.96
N LYS A 663 -33.24 1.93 11.65
CA LYS A 663 -32.29 2.89 11.06
C LYS A 663 -32.48 4.33 11.51
N PRO A 664 -33.70 4.90 11.58
CA PRO A 664 -33.91 6.26 12.14
C PRO A 664 -33.52 6.37 13.60
N VAL A 665 -33.85 5.37 14.40
CA VAL A 665 -33.51 5.34 15.84
C VAL A 665 -32.00 5.29 16.01
N VAL A 666 -31.35 4.35 15.34
CA VAL A 666 -29.88 4.19 15.40
C VAL A 666 -29.17 5.45 14.88
N GLY A 667 -29.60 6.01 13.75
CA GLY A 667 -29.02 7.23 13.20
C GLY A 667 -29.12 8.43 14.18
N THR A 668 -30.24 8.54 14.88
CA THR A 668 -30.44 9.59 15.90
C THR A 668 -29.52 9.37 17.12
N PHE A 669 -29.45 8.15 17.63
CA PHE A 669 -28.57 7.83 18.77
C PHE A 669 -27.09 7.90 18.38
N SER A 670 -26.70 7.45 17.20
CA SER A 670 -25.32 7.53 16.69
C SER A 670 -24.83 8.96 16.53
N SER A 671 -25.73 9.95 16.35
CA SER A 671 -25.33 11.36 16.24
C SER A 671 -24.58 11.85 17.48
N LEU A 672 -25.03 11.46 18.68
CA LEU A 672 -24.34 11.79 19.92
C LEU A 672 -22.96 11.13 19.98
N THR A 673 -22.84 9.88 19.52
CA THR A 673 -21.56 9.18 19.43
C THR A 673 -20.56 9.92 18.52
N TRP A 674 -21.00 10.36 17.35
CA TRP A 674 -20.16 11.10 16.40
C TRP A 674 -19.77 12.47 16.93
N PHE A 675 -20.67 13.15 17.61
CA PHE A 675 -20.38 14.42 18.28
C PHE A 675 -19.31 14.26 19.37
N CYS A 676 -19.47 13.25 20.25
CA CYS A 676 -18.47 12.96 21.28
C CYS A 676 -17.11 12.55 20.69
N ARG A 677 -17.11 11.82 19.58
CA ARG A 677 -15.90 11.50 18.82
C ARG A 677 -15.20 12.76 18.31
N GLY A 678 -15.95 13.76 17.83
CA GLY A 678 -15.39 15.05 17.40
C GLY A 678 -14.72 15.82 18.55
N ILE A 679 -15.38 15.92 19.70
CA ILE A 679 -14.79 16.54 20.89
C ILE A 679 -13.50 15.82 21.30
N TYR A 680 -13.54 14.50 21.37
CA TYR A 680 -12.38 13.72 21.77
C TYR A 680 -11.24 13.82 20.74
N ALA A 681 -11.54 13.79 19.44
CA ALA A 681 -10.56 13.98 18.38
C ALA A 681 -9.85 15.33 18.51
N ASN A 682 -10.60 16.40 18.77
CA ASN A 682 -10.03 17.73 18.98
C ASN A 682 -9.06 17.75 20.18
N ILE A 683 -9.52 17.24 21.34
CA ILE A 683 -8.70 17.17 22.57
C ILE A 683 -7.48 16.27 22.37
N SER A 684 -7.65 15.14 21.68
CA SER A 684 -6.56 14.19 21.43
C SER A 684 -5.57 14.72 20.43
N ASN A 685 -6.01 15.44 19.41
CA ASN A 685 -5.14 16.09 18.44
C ASN A 685 -4.33 17.21 19.10
N GLU A 686 -4.93 18.02 19.95
CA GLU A 686 -4.19 19.00 20.75
C GLU A 686 -3.14 18.32 21.65
N ALA A 687 -3.51 17.23 22.34
CA ALA A 687 -2.58 16.49 23.20
C ALA A 687 -1.51 15.71 22.42
N LEU A 688 -1.79 15.27 21.19
CA LEU A 688 -0.82 14.63 20.31
C LEU A 688 0.07 15.66 19.63
N LEU A 689 -0.49 16.79 19.24
CA LEU A 689 0.25 17.94 18.76
C LEU A 689 1.20 18.47 19.85
N ASP A 690 0.78 18.49 21.12
CA ASP A 690 1.66 18.85 22.25
C ASP A 690 2.79 17.84 22.51
N LYS A 691 2.58 16.55 22.26
CA LYS A 691 3.63 15.52 22.38
C LYS A 691 4.47 15.35 21.11
N GLY A 692 3.96 15.78 19.95
CA GLY A 692 4.65 15.79 18.65
C GLY A 692 5.44 17.07 18.38
N HIS A 693 5.47 18.00 19.33
CA HIS A 693 6.23 19.25 19.24
C HIS A 693 7.72 19.07 19.59
N GLU A 694 8.38 18.08 19.03
CA GLU A 694 9.77 18.30 18.70
C GLU A 694 9.75 19.34 17.57
N ALA A 695 10.18 20.55 17.90
CA ALA A 695 10.48 21.58 16.93
C ALA A 695 11.20 20.92 15.74
N CYS A 696 10.70 21.19 14.55
CA CYS A 696 11.25 20.60 13.33
C CYS A 696 12.77 20.65 13.39
N PRO A 697 13.50 19.51 13.40
CA PRO A 697 14.95 19.57 13.46
C PRO A 697 15.41 20.41 12.28
N ILE A 698 16.24 21.41 12.52
CA ILE A 698 16.82 22.29 11.49
C ILE A 698 17.42 21.48 10.33
N LYS A 699 17.92 20.28 10.62
CA LYS A 699 18.37 19.27 9.66
C LYS A 699 17.35 18.95 8.57
N THR A 700 16.04 18.95 8.86
CA THR A 700 15.02 18.65 7.84
C THR A 700 14.84 19.79 6.83
N LEU A 701 15.24 21.00 7.17
CA LEU A 701 15.24 22.14 6.26
C LEU A 701 16.47 22.16 5.34
N GLY A 702 17.53 21.39 5.65
CA GLY A 702 18.79 21.42 4.90
C GLY A 702 19.52 22.76 5.06
N LEU A 703 19.36 23.43 6.20
CA LEU A 703 19.93 24.73 6.52
C LEU A 703 21.05 24.63 7.56
N ASP A 704 21.54 23.43 7.88
CA ASP A 704 22.51 23.19 8.95
C ASP A 704 23.78 24.05 8.81
N SER A 705 24.27 24.19 7.58
CA SER A 705 25.47 25.02 7.28
C SER A 705 25.21 26.52 7.38
N LEU A 706 23.97 26.96 7.14
CA LEU A 706 23.60 28.38 7.19
C LEU A 706 23.26 28.82 8.61
N VAL A 707 22.61 28.01 9.40
CA VAL A 707 22.24 28.31 10.78
C VAL A 707 23.51 28.43 11.66
N SER A 708 24.54 27.60 11.40
CA SER A 708 25.80 27.73 12.07
C SER A 708 26.51 29.08 11.74
N THR A 709 26.29 29.64 10.54
CA THR A 709 26.81 30.94 10.10
C THR A 709 25.94 32.11 10.59
N MET A 710 24.63 31.90 10.73
CA MET A 710 23.64 32.91 11.17
C MET A 710 23.53 33.05 12.70
N ASN A 711 24.12 32.15 13.49
CA ASN A 711 24.16 32.25 14.95
C ASN A 711 25.12 33.31 15.50
N ASN A 712 25.95 33.93 14.66
CA ASN A 712 26.73 35.12 15.02
C ASN A 712 25.87 36.38 14.82
N GLU A 713 25.62 37.12 15.89
CA GLU A 713 24.75 38.31 15.85
C GLU A 713 25.27 39.41 14.87
N GLU A 714 26.56 39.52 14.68
CA GLU A 714 27.17 40.43 13.69
C GLU A 714 26.89 40.01 12.25
N SER A 715 26.81 38.68 11.97
CA SER A 715 26.46 38.17 10.65
C SER A 715 24.94 38.34 10.39
N LYS A 716 24.07 38.19 11.38
CA LYS A 716 22.62 38.44 11.25
C LYS A 716 22.33 39.86 10.76
N GLN A 717 22.98 40.86 11.33
CA GLN A 717 22.76 42.27 10.97
C GLN A 717 23.31 42.64 9.58
N GLN A 718 24.36 41.98 9.11
CA GLN A 718 24.94 42.21 7.82
C GLN A 718 24.15 41.58 6.69
N TYR A 719 23.55 40.39 6.94
CA TYR A 719 22.72 39.66 5.94
C TYR A 719 21.32 40.26 5.78
N THR A 720 20.72 40.87 6.81
CA THR A 720 19.35 41.43 6.74
C THR A 720 19.28 42.76 6.01
N ASN A 721 20.42 43.47 5.80
CA ASN A 721 20.44 44.80 5.20
C ASN A 721 20.53 44.81 3.67
N ASP A 722 20.99 43.71 3.01
CA ASP A 722 21.04 43.65 1.55
C ASP A 722 19.97 42.66 1.01
N THR A 723 18.81 43.20 0.73
CA THR A 723 17.65 42.43 0.19
C THR A 723 17.99 41.62 -1.06
N LYS A 724 18.86 42.10 -1.93
CA LYS A 724 19.26 41.41 -3.15
C LYS A 724 20.13 40.18 -2.86
N GLN A 725 21.02 40.27 -1.88
CA GLN A 725 21.90 39.16 -1.47
C GLN A 725 21.07 38.07 -0.76
N VAL A 726 20.11 38.45 0.09
CA VAL A 726 19.18 37.53 0.77
C VAL A 726 18.35 36.76 -0.25
N ILE A 727 17.80 37.44 -1.26
CA ILE A 727 17.02 36.80 -2.33
C ILE A 727 17.87 35.84 -3.15
N LYS A 728 19.12 36.20 -3.44
CA LYS A 728 20.03 35.32 -4.18
C LYS A 728 20.35 34.04 -3.40
N ILE A 729 20.59 34.14 -2.10
CA ILE A 729 20.82 32.97 -1.22
C ILE A 729 19.55 32.11 -1.15
N ALA A 730 18.40 32.73 -0.90
CA ALA A 730 17.12 32.03 -0.85
C ALA A 730 16.83 31.31 -2.18
N SER A 731 17.06 31.94 -3.32
CA SER A 731 16.93 31.36 -4.65
C SER A 731 17.85 30.14 -4.85
N THR A 732 19.11 30.25 -4.45
CA THR A 732 20.08 29.15 -4.59
C THR A 732 19.69 27.92 -3.75
N ILE A 733 19.18 28.15 -2.54
CA ILE A 733 18.87 27.07 -1.59
C ILE A 733 17.49 26.47 -1.84
N SER A 734 16.49 27.30 -2.08
CA SER A 734 15.13 26.84 -2.32
C SER A 734 14.90 26.28 -3.72
N GLY A 735 15.79 26.60 -4.67
CA GLY A 735 15.61 26.24 -6.08
C GLY A 735 14.57 27.10 -6.83
N PHE A 736 13.92 28.07 -6.17
CA PHE A 736 13.03 29.02 -6.82
C PHE A 736 13.80 30.13 -7.54
N SER A 737 13.19 30.73 -8.56
CA SER A 737 13.78 31.94 -9.17
C SER A 737 13.73 33.11 -8.19
N PRO A 738 14.65 34.11 -8.35
CA PRO A 738 14.65 35.30 -7.50
C PRO A 738 13.29 36.02 -7.45
N ASP A 739 12.57 36.06 -8.55
CA ASP A 739 11.23 36.68 -8.64
C ASP A 739 10.20 35.95 -7.80
N VAL A 740 10.20 34.61 -7.83
CA VAL A 740 9.33 33.77 -7.00
C VAL A 740 9.67 33.94 -5.52
N CYS A 741 10.96 33.98 -5.15
CA CYS A 741 11.36 34.25 -3.78
C CYS A 741 10.85 35.62 -3.30
N GLN A 742 10.97 36.68 -4.13
CA GLN A 742 10.47 38.00 -3.82
C GLN A 742 8.95 38.03 -3.69
N GLN A 743 8.23 37.31 -4.55
CA GLN A 743 6.78 37.18 -4.48
C GLN A 743 6.33 36.52 -3.17
N ILE A 744 6.95 35.39 -2.77
CA ILE A 744 6.68 34.70 -1.51
C ILE A 744 6.86 35.63 -0.33
N ILE A 745 7.96 36.36 -0.27
CA ILE A 745 8.27 37.30 0.81
C ILE A 745 7.22 38.40 0.87
N THR A 746 6.87 39.00 -0.27
CA THR A 746 5.91 40.10 -0.36
C THR A 746 4.51 39.64 0.06
N GLU A 747 4.08 38.48 -0.38
CA GLU A 747 2.77 37.91 -0.03
C GLU A 747 2.67 37.57 1.47
N PHE A 748 3.75 36.99 2.03
CA PHE A 748 3.82 36.73 3.46
C PHE A 748 3.82 38.03 4.31
N ASP A 749 4.58 39.06 3.91
CA ASP A 749 4.59 40.37 4.58
C ASP A 749 3.20 41.03 4.55
N ASN A 750 2.42 40.85 3.47
CA ASN A 750 1.05 41.31 3.39
C ASN A 750 0.13 40.57 4.34
N ILE A 751 0.25 39.24 4.44
CA ILE A 751 -0.52 38.42 5.40
C ILE A 751 -0.23 38.90 6.83
N LYS A 752 1.03 39.05 7.18
CA LYS A 752 1.46 39.50 8.51
C LYS A 752 0.94 40.90 8.83
N LYS A 753 1.01 41.85 7.90
CA LYS A 753 0.56 43.24 8.08
C LYS A 753 -0.93 43.35 8.33
N HIS A 754 -1.75 42.52 7.69
CA HIS A 754 -3.19 42.64 7.76
C HIS A 754 -3.82 41.64 8.74
N ASN A 755 -3.04 40.83 9.44
CA ASN A 755 -3.49 39.75 10.32
C ASN A 755 -4.58 38.88 9.66
N ILE A 756 -4.36 38.54 8.37
CA ILE A 756 -5.33 37.84 7.54
C ILE A 756 -5.30 36.36 7.94
N ASP A 757 -6.42 35.84 8.41
CA ASP A 757 -6.67 34.41 8.38
C ASP A 757 -6.77 33.97 6.90
N TYR A 758 -5.68 33.44 6.36
CA TYR A 758 -5.56 33.10 4.95
C TYR A 758 -6.59 32.09 4.48
N ARG A 759 -7.06 31.20 5.34
CA ARG A 759 -8.12 30.22 4.99
C ARG A 759 -9.46 30.92 4.76
N SER A 760 -9.83 31.86 5.59
CA SER A 760 -11.07 32.63 5.40
C SER A 760 -11.02 33.53 4.16
N TYR A 761 -9.85 34.02 3.80
CA TYR A 761 -9.60 34.81 2.59
C TYR A 761 -9.69 33.97 1.32
N LYS A 762 -9.04 32.79 1.31
CA LYS A 762 -9.04 31.86 0.15
C LYS A 762 -10.45 31.30 -0.16
N HIS A 763 -11.31 31.15 0.85
CA HIS A 763 -12.71 30.75 0.66
C HIS A 763 -13.60 31.88 0.10
N LYS A 764 -13.25 33.15 0.30
CA LYS A 764 -13.98 34.31 -0.26
C LYS A 764 -13.55 34.68 -1.67
N SER A 765 -12.34 34.27 -2.08
CA SER A 765 -11.78 34.53 -3.43
C SER A 765 -12.01 33.39 -4.42
N ARG A 766 -12.53 32.25 -3.97
CA ARG A 766 -13.04 31.13 -4.79
C ARG A 766 -14.56 31.15 -4.85
#